data_b6b92a1d29f8aa76a451201213a14d6d
#
_entry.id   b6b92a1d29f8aa76a451201213a14d6d
#
_cell.length_a   1.000
_cell.length_b   1.000
_cell.length_c   1.000
_cell.angle_alpha   90.00
_cell.angle_beta   90.00
_cell.angle_gamma   90.00
#
_symmetry.space_group_name_H-M   'P 1'
#
loop_
_entity.id
_entity.type
_entity.pdbx_description
1 polymer ?
#
loop_
_entity_poly.entity_id
_entity_poly.type
_entity_poly.pdbx_seq_one_letter_code
_entity_poly.pdbx_strand_id
1 'polypeptide(L)'
;MVAISRTGRLLRRLVRLSCRRPAVTVAISLLLAVVSVAYTVQALTFKTSTRSLLPQDAGFVVRYAEYAKEFGELEDIVVVVEAGSFEGARAYAARLTEELQQAPVKFQRIAYRIDPKRFEGRQLLYLSTDELKEIRDKIFDHQEFMESFAGDPSLARLLEGVNTQMAAAFVSNLFDIGLQDKDLPVDTRFLRVLLDQVASRLEQPAPYRSPWGTLFSFGEDPPADAGYFLSEDKSLLFILVETPPSEKGSFTGDQAAIEAIRAAVAKLRPAFPNVQAGVTGAPALSNDEMTAAFHDSGISDVLAFALTLVVMTLAFMRVGKPVLMLGVLAVTLAWSMGVVTLVVGHLTLFSVMFISIVVGIGIDYGIYYLFRYEEEIFLGRNLREALELSAARTGPGMLIGALTAAGTFFVLMLTDFRGIQELGLIAGLAILIAWAGMMTLFPAVLVFVDRRHADRPRERTPRAHQLERIRVPLLDRLVTFPRAVLIGAGVATALAIWAVPRVGFDYNVLNLQARGTESVAWERRILAGTGRSGFNGLSSASSLEELRRKQAAFEKLPSVSDVDSVLRVIPDDQPEKIAIIKSFAPLVAPIRVGHSSPVELDRLKKALADIKRRFDVVAAEAGTKLPPEVRAVREKTIAVIRLLDRSKRDSAEAALNYLQAQLYRDFVSKFYGLQRNLSPTTVTIKDVPDELRRKFIGESGRFLIQIQPKVDIWEKAGAAQFVRELRTVDPDVTGPPVITYEATVLMERAYLTGTLYAFVLVGGLSVLMIRRLRESMLALIPMVLALLWTIGLMQVFGIKFNLANIWGLPLIIGTAAEFGLNVIVSHLEVRAHRGHLLARSAVMGVMLNGLTTMVGFGSLMIASHRGIFSLGLLLTLGSFCGLVASLVVLPVVLRLLTP
;
A
#
# COMPACT_ATOMS: atom_id res chain seq x y z
N MET A 1 -21.02 58.59 11.44
CA MET A 1 -21.37 57.57 10.41
C MET A 1 -20.12 57.25 9.65
N VAL A 2 -19.59 56.01 9.80
CA VAL A 2 -18.44 55.55 8.99
C VAL A 2 -18.91 55.45 7.54
N ALA A 3 -18.17 56.09 6.64
CA ALA A 3 -18.50 56.05 5.20
C ALA A 3 -18.42 54.58 4.72
N ILE A 4 -19.54 54.01 4.26
CA ILE A 4 -19.62 52.67 3.70
C ILE A 4 -18.68 52.59 2.50
N SER A 5 -17.75 51.59 2.54
CA SER A 5 -16.76 51.36 1.47
C SER A 5 -17.45 51.15 0.10
N ARG A 6 -16.74 51.29 -1.00
CA ARG A 6 -17.27 50.96 -2.34
C ARG A 6 -17.75 49.53 -2.42
N THR A 7 -17.02 48.57 -1.88
CA THR A 7 -17.37 47.15 -1.80
C THR A 7 -18.64 46.97 -0.93
N GLY A 8 -18.73 47.62 0.23
CA GLY A 8 -19.92 47.55 1.09
C GLY A 8 -21.19 48.10 0.40
N ARG A 9 -21.06 49.11 -0.44
CA ARG A 9 -22.18 49.65 -1.25
C ARG A 9 -22.68 48.64 -2.30
N LEU A 10 -21.73 47.91 -2.91
CA LEU A 10 -22.05 46.87 -3.89
C LEU A 10 -22.76 45.68 -3.22
N LEU A 11 -22.23 45.19 -2.09
CA LEU A 11 -22.85 44.10 -1.33
C LEU A 11 -24.22 44.46 -0.77
N ARG A 12 -24.41 45.71 -0.33
CA ARG A 12 -25.71 46.26 0.04
C ARG A 12 -26.72 46.17 -1.11
N ARG A 13 -26.28 46.52 -2.34
CA ARG A 13 -27.14 46.42 -3.54
C ARG A 13 -27.50 44.96 -3.84
N LEU A 14 -26.57 44.05 -3.73
CA LEU A 14 -26.75 42.61 -3.96
C LEU A 14 -27.80 42.05 -3.01
N VAL A 15 -27.67 42.28 -1.68
CA VAL A 15 -28.61 41.85 -0.68
C VAL A 15 -29.99 42.50 -0.87
N ARG A 16 -30.04 43.78 -1.22
CA ARG A 16 -31.30 44.48 -1.55
C ARG A 16 -32.01 43.79 -2.72
N LEU A 17 -31.29 43.42 -3.78
CA LEU A 17 -31.86 42.71 -4.93
C LEU A 17 -32.40 41.34 -4.52
N SER A 18 -31.64 40.56 -3.76
CA SER A 18 -32.04 39.24 -3.24
C SER A 18 -33.29 39.31 -2.33
N CYS A 19 -33.34 40.31 -1.46
CA CYS A 19 -34.46 40.52 -0.53
C CYS A 19 -35.69 41.20 -1.15
N ARG A 20 -35.61 41.74 -2.39
CA ARG A 20 -36.76 42.34 -3.09
C ARG A 20 -37.81 41.31 -3.45
N ARG A 21 -37.39 40.13 -3.93
CA ARG A 21 -38.28 39.01 -4.28
C ARG A 21 -37.75 37.73 -3.63
N PRO A 22 -37.87 37.61 -2.31
CA PRO A 22 -37.21 36.53 -1.57
C PRO A 22 -37.71 35.14 -2.00
N ALA A 23 -38.98 34.98 -2.36
CA ALA A 23 -39.53 33.72 -2.86
C ALA A 23 -38.88 33.26 -4.16
N VAL A 24 -38.65 34.22 -5.08
CA VAL A 24 -37.98 33.93 -6.37
C VAL A 24 -36.52 33.54 -6.13
N THR A 25 -35.82 34.27 -5.26
CA THR A 25 -34.41 33.95 -4.91
C THR A 25 -34.30 32.55 -4.33
N VAL A 26 -35.14 32.21 -3.37
CA VAL A 26 -35.16 30.87 -2.74
C VAL A 26 -35.51 29.78 -3.77
N ALA A 27 -36.56 30.01 -4.60
CA ALA A 27 -36.97 29.03 -5.60
C ALA A 27 -35.89 28.77 -6.65
N ILE A 28 -35.26 29.83 -7.17
CA ILE A 28 -34.12 29.67 -8.13
C ILE A 28 -32.97 28.94 -7.47
N SER A 29 -32.64 29.25 -6.21
CA SER A 29 -31.56 28.63 -5.48
C SER A 29 -31.79 27.13 -5.25
N LEU A 30 -32.99 26.75 -4.88
CA LEU A 30 -33.37 25.35 -4.70
C LEU A 30 -33.43 24.59 -6.03
N LEU A 31 -33.98 25.23 -7.08
CA LEU A 31 -33.97 24.62 -8.42
C LEU A 31 -32.52 24.36 -8.90
N LEU A 32 -31.63 25.33 -8.74
CA LEU A 32 -30.22 25.17 -9.09
C LEU A 32 -29.57 24.04 -8.28
N ALA A 33 -29.89 23.90 -7.00
CA ALA A 33 -29.39 22.80 -6.17
C ALA A 33 -29.89 21.44 -6.67
N VAL A 34 -31.18 21.31 -6.99
CA VAL A 34 -31.73 20.06 -7.54
C VAL A 34 -31.09 19.70 -8.87
N VAL A 35 -30.93 20.67 -9.78
CA VAL A 35 -30.24 20.45 -11.07
C VAL A 35 -28.78 20.04 -10.85
N SER A 36 -28.08 20.71 -9.93
CA SER A 36 -26.67 20.39 -9.60
C SER A 36 -26.54 18.97 -9.06
N VAL A 37 -27.41 18.56 -8.15
CA VAL A 37 -27.40 17.19 -7.60
C VAL A 37 -27.73 16.17 -8.69
N ALA A 38 -28.75 16.40 -9.50
CA ALA A 38 -29.14 15.51 -10.59
C ALA A 38 -27.97 15.34 -11.59
N TYR A 39 -27.32 16.43 -11.97
CA TYR A 39 -26.15 16.40 -12.84
C TYR A 39 -24.96 15.67 -12.20
N THR A 40 -24.70 15.93 -10.92
CA THR A 40 -23.62 15.25 -10.18
C THR A 40 -23.81 13.73 -10.16
N VAL A 41 -25.04 13.28 -9.84
CA VAL A 41 -25.33 11.83 -9.77
C VAL A 41 -25.13 11.14 -11.13
N GLN A 42 -25.39 11.86 -12.23
CA GLN A 42 -25.29 11.28 -13.58
C GLN A 42 -23.86 11.35 -14.18
N ALA A 43 -23.09 12.38 -13.86
CA ALA A 43 -21.87 12.69 -14.60
C ALA A 43 -20.57 12.64 -13.76
N LEU A 44 -20.68 12.62 -12.42
CA LEU A 44 -19.49 12.57 -11.56
C LEU A 44 -18.90 11.16 -11.56
N THR A 45 -17.62 11.09 -11.82
CA THR A 45 -16.85 9.85 -11.76
C THR A 45 -15.84 9.86 -10.60
N PHE A 46 -15.25 8.71 -10.31
CA PHE A 46 -14.24 8.59 -9.26
C PHE A 46 -12.94 8.05 -9.85
N LYS A 47 -11.82 8.65 -9.51
CA LYS A 47 -10.49 8.17 -9.87
C LYS A 47 -9.81 7.57 -8.65
N THR A 48 -9.64 6.25 -8.68
CA THR A 48 -9.12 5.47 -7.56
C THR A 48 -7.61 5.19 -7.68
N SER A 49 -7.08 5.22 -8.91
CA SER A 49 -5.66 4.94 -9.15
C SER A 49 -4.77 6.06 -8.57
N THR A 50 -3.79 5.67 -7.76
CA THR A 50 -2.76 6.57 -7.22
C THR A 50 -1.98 7.27 -8.35
N ARG A 51 -1.84 6.62 -9.51
CA ARG A 51 -1.23 7.22 -10.71
C ARG A 51 -1.97 8.45 -11.22
N SER A 52 -3.30 8.48 -11.10
CA SER A 52 -4.09 9.63 -11.55
C SER A 52 -3.82 10.90 -10.74
N LEU A 53 -3.24 10.75 -9.54
CA LEU A 53 -2.87 11.85 -8.66
C LEU A 53 -1.52 12.49 -9.03
N LEU A 54 -0.71 11.81 -9.86
CA LEU A 54 0.61 12.26 -10.29
C LEU A 54 0.52 13.11 -11.57
N PRO A 55 1.49 14.03 -11.82
CA PRO A 55 1.55 14.78 -13.07
C PRO A 55 1.84 13.81 -14.23
N GLN A 56 0.93 13.79 -15.20
CA GLN A 56 0.98 12.84 -16.30
C GLN A 56 2.12 13.10 -17.29
N ASP A 57 2.70 14.27 -17.26
CA ASP A 57 3.86 14.72 -18.04
C ASP A 57 5.20 14.48 -17.35
N ALA A 58 5.20 14.06 -16.10
CA ALA A 58 6.42 13.73 -15.37
C ALA A 58 7.12 12.51 -16.00
N GLY A 59 8.43 12.61 -16.25
CA GLY A 59 9.18 11.56 -16.96
C GLY A 59 9.07 10.17 -16.34
N PHE A 60 9.00 10.05 -15.02
CA PHE A 60 8.82 8.75 -14.35
C PHE A 60 7.40 8.18 -14.53
N VAL A 61 6.37 9.03 -14.68
CA VAL A 61 4.98 8.60 -14.94
C VAL A 61 4.85 8.15 -16.39
N VAL A 62 5.44 8.91 -17.34
CA VAL A 62 5.45 8.56 -18.76
C VAL A 62 6.14 7.21 -18.98
N ARG A 63 7.34 7.02 -18.40
CA ARG A 63 8.06 5.73 -18.48
C ARG A 63 7.25 4.56 -17.96
N TYR A 64 6.57 4.74 -16.83
CA TYR A 64 5.72 3.68 -16.31
C TYR A 64 4.49 3.42 -17.18
N ALA A 65 3.91 4.47 -17.78
CA ALA A 65 2.79 4.30 -18.70
C ALA A 65 3.20 3.57 -19.98
N GLU A 66 4.40 3.86 -20.54
CA GLU A 66 5.00 3.12 -21.65
C GLU A 66 5.24 1.65 -21.28
N TYR A 67 5.76 1.43 -20.07
CA TYR A 67 5.95 0.10 -19.53
C TYR A 67 4.63 -0.67 -19.40
N ALA A 68 3.60 -0.05 -18.81
CA ALA A 68 2.28 -0.67 -18.65
C ALA A 68 1.61 -0.97 -20.01
N LYS A 69 1.87 -0.17 -21.02
CA LYS A 69 1.43 -0.43 -22.39
C LYS A 69 2.15 -1.62 -23.03
N GLU A 70 3.43 -1.79 -22.73
CA GLU A 70 4.27 -2.85 -23.31
C GLU A 70 4.02 -4.23 -22.68
N PHE A 71 3.94 -4.25 -21.32
CA PHE A 71 3.88 -5.49 -20.55
C PHE A 71 2.50 -5.76 -19.94
N GLY A 72 1.54 -4.85 -20.12
CA GLY A 72 0.25 -4.86 -19.44
C GLY A 72 0.31 -4.29 -18.02
N GLU A 73 -0.84 -4.08 -17.43
CA GLU A 73 -0.96 -3.79 -16.01
C GLU A 73 -0.71 -5.09 -15.24
N LEU A 74 0.49 -5.22 -14.66
CA LEU A 74 0.88 -6.42 -13.87
C LEU A 74 0.28 -6.38 -12.45
N GLU A 75 -0.87 -5.75 -12.31
CA GLU A 75 -1.55 -5.60 -11.03
C GLU A 75 -2.63 -6.69 -10.91
N ASP A 76 -2.18 -7.94 -10.70
CA ASP A 76 -3.10 -9.04 -10.39
C ASP A 76 -3.75 -8.85 -9.01
N ILE A 77 -5.02 -9.22 -8.88
CA ILE A 77 -5.61 -9.47 -7.57
C ILE A 77 -4.99 -10.76 -7.04
N VAL A 78 -4.45 -10.70 -5.84
CA VAL A 78 -3.75 -11.82 -5.21
C VAL A 78 -4.64 -12.43 -4.13
N VAL A 79 -4.99 -13.69 -4.26
CA VAL A 79 -5.57 -14.45 -3.14
C VAL A 79 -4.46 -15.23 -2.46
N VAL A 80 -4.26 -14.93 -1.18
CA VAL A 80 -3.26 -15.57 -0.33
C VAL A 80 -3.94 -16.68 0.45
N VAL A 81 -3.36 -17.86 0.44
CA VAL A 81 -3.86 -19.04 1.15
C VAL A 81 -2.82 -19.50 2.14
N GLU A 82 -3.17 -19.50 3.42
CA GLU A 82 -2.37 -20.00 4.53
C GLU A 82 -3.02 -21.28 5.09
N ALA A 83 -2.30 -22.39 5.07
CA ALA A 83 -2.80 -23.66 5.53
C ALA A 83 -1.75 -24.43 6.34
N GLY A 84 -2.18 -25.24 7.28
CA GLY A 84 -1.29 -26.07 8.10
C GLY A 84 -0.59 -27.19 7.31
N SER A 85 -0.99 -27.43 6.03
CA SER A 85 -0.34 -28.39 5.13
C SER A 85 -0.46 -27.95 3.68
N PHE A 86 0.54 -28.27 2.88
CA PHE A 86 0.53 -28.02 1.45
C PHE A 86 -0.67 -28.67 0.73
N GLU A 87 -1.03 -29.91 1.10
CA GLU A 87 -2.19 -30.60 0.51
C GLU A 87 -3.50 -29.85 0.76
N GLY A 88 -3.67 -29.27 1.95
CA GLY A 88 -4.81 -28.42 2.28
C GLY A 88 -4.86 -27.14 1.44
N ALA A 89 -3.71 -26.47 1.29
CA ALA A 89 -3.61 -25.28 0.43
C ALA A 89 -3.91 -25.61 -1.04
N ARG A 90 -3.38 -26.73 -1.55
CA ARG A 90 -3.61 -27.21 -2.92
C ARG A 90 -5.08 -27.51 -3.18
N ALA A 91 -5.72 -28.27 -2.29
CA ALA A 91 -7.14 -28.62 -2.42
C ALA A 91 -8.02 -27.35 -2.40
N TYR A 92 -7.71 -26.42 -1.50
CA TYR A 92 -8.40 -25.13 -1.43
C TYR A 92 -8.24 -24.31 -2.72
N ALA A 93 -7.01 -24.17 -3.23
CA ALA A 93 -6.73 -23.41 -4.45
C ALA A 93 -7.47 -23.99 -5.67
N ALA A 94 -7.50 -25.32 -5.81
CA ALA A 94 -8.25 -25.99 -6.86
C ALA A 94 -9.75 -25.67 -6.76
N ARG A 95 -10.32 -25.81 -5.56
CA ARG A 95 -11.76 -25.57 -5.34
C ARG A 95 -12.13 -24.09 -5.53
N LEU A 96 -11.28 -23.17 -5.05
CA LEU A 96 -11.50 -21.75 -5.27
C LEU A 96 -11.48 -21.39 -6.76
N THR A 97 -10.56 -21.97 -7.51
CA THR A 97 -10.49 -21.77 -8.97
C THR A 97 -11.77 -22.23 -9.67
N GLU A 98 -12.32 -23.38 -9.29
CA GLU A 98 -13.61 -23.86 -9.83
C GLU A 98 -14.76 -22.91 -9.50
N GLU A 99 -14.85 -22.41 -8.27
CA GLU A 99 -15.89 -21.46 -7.86
C GLU A 99 -15.77 -20.13 -8.61
N LEU A 100 -14.54 -19.62 -8.81
CA LEU A 100 -14.29 -18.39 -9.56
C LEU A 100 -14.61 -18.53 -11.05
N GLN A 101 -14.38 -19.70 -11.63
CA GLN A 101 -14.77 -19.97 -13.04
C GLN A 101 -16.29 -19.97 -13.24
N GLN A 102 -17.06 -20.25 -12.19
CA GLN A 102 -18.53 -20.24 -12.20
C GLN A 102 -19.12 -18.90 -11.73
N ALA A 103 -18.28 -17.93 -11.33
CA ALA A 103 -18.73 -16.64 -10.85
C ALA A 103 -19.39 -15.81 -11.98
N PRO A 104 -20.32 -14.89 -11.64
CA PRO A 104 -20.95 -14.02 -12.61
C PRO A 104 -19.98 -13.04 -13.29
N VAL A 105 -18.85 -12.77 -12.66
CA VAL A 105 -17.76 -11.95 -13.21
C VAL A 105 -16.80 -12.86 -13.98
N LYS A 106 -16.50 -12.49 -15.23
CA LYS A 106 -15.52 -13.21 -16.04
C LYS A 106 -14.11 -12.74 -15.68
N PHE A 107 -13.31 -13.64 -15.17
CA PHE A 107 -11.88 -13.42 -14.97
C PHE A 107 -11.11 -13.75 -16.24
N GLN A 108 -10.09 -12.96 -16.56
CA GLN A 108 -9.27 -13.19 -17.76
C GLN A 108 -8.35 -14.39 -17.55
N ARG A 109 -7.82 -14.55 -16.31
CA ARG A 109 -6.95 -15.64 -15.90
C ARG A 109 -7.03 -15.88 -14.41
N ILE A 110 -6.89 -17.15 -14.01
CA ILE A 110 -6.69 -17.58 -12.63
C ILE A 110 -5.50 -18.54 -12.64
N ALA A 111 -4.41 -18.18 -11.98
CA ALA A 111 -3.19 -18.97 -12.00
C ALA A 111 -2.65 -19.16 -10.58
N TYR A 112 -2.36 -20.38 -10.18
CA TYR A 112 -1.74 -20.73 -8.90
C TYR A 112 -0.61 -21.75 -9.06
N ARG A 113 -0.39 -22.25 -10.29
CA ARG A 113 0.69 -23.18 -10.62
C ARG A 113 1.07 -23.10 -12.09
N ILE A 114 2.31 -23.51 -12.36
CA ILE A 114 2.81 -23.81 -13.71
C ILE A 114 2.90 -25.34 -13.82
N ASP A 115 2.43 -25.93 -14.93
CA ASP A 115 2.50 -27.38 -15.12
C ASP A 115 3.96 -27.84 -15.39
N PRO A 116 4.59 -28.61 -14.49
CA PRO A 116 5.95 -29.09 -14.67
C PRO A 116 6.14 -30.00 -15.90
N LYS A 117 5.05 -30.62 -16.40
CA LYS A 117 5.10 -31.47 -17.59
C LYS A 117 5.57 -30.74 -18.84
N ARG A 118 5.44 -29.42 -18.89
CA ARG A 118 5.92 -28.60 -20.03
C ARG A 118 7.44 -28.62 -20.18
N PHE A 119 8.18 -29.04 -19.14
CA PHE A 119 9.62 -29.14 -19.12
C PHE A 119 10.15 -30.57 -19.26
N GLU A 120 9.26 -31.55 -19.47
CA GLU A 120 9.63 -32.94 -19.69
C GLU A 120 10.55 -33.07 -20.91
N GLY A 121 11.61 -33.89 -20.78
CA GLY A 121 12.62 -34.09 -21.82
C GLY A 121 13.71 -33.01 -21.88
N ARG A 122 13.63 -31.97 -21.05
CA ARG A 122 14.58 -30.84 -21.03
C ARG A 122 15.11 -30.53 -19.63
N GLN A 123 14.76 -31.34 -18.63
CA GLN A 123 15.09 -31.09 -17.22
C GLN A 123 16.61 -31.01 -16.99
N LEU A 124 17.40 -31.81 -17.71
CA LEU A 124 18.86 -31.77 -17.59
C LEU A 124 19.48 -30.43 -18.02
N LEU A 125 18.82 -29.65 -18.86
CA LEU A 125 19.33 -28.33 -19.28
C LEU A 125 19.31 -27.29 -18.15
N TYR A 126 18.53 -27.53 -17.10
CA TYR A 126 18.44 -26.64 -15.95
C TYR A 126 19.51 -26.89 -14.87
N LEU A 127 20.28 -27.97 -15.02
CA LEU A 127 21.47 -28.24 -14.19
C LEU A 127 22.64 -27.37 -14.65
N SER A 128 23.54 -27.08 -13.76
CA SER A 128 24.83 -26.44 -14.11
C SER A 128 25.68 -27.33 -15.02
N THR A 129 26.63 -26.74 -15.72
CA THR A 129 27.60 -27.52 -16.54
C THR A 129 28.44 -28.46 -15.69
N ASP A 130 28.77 -28.08 -14.45
CA ASP A 130 29.57 -28.90 -13.55
C ASP A 130 28.75 -30.08 -13.01
N GLU A 131 27.49 -29.91 -12.64
CA GLU A 131 26.59 -31.00 -12.27
C GLU A 131 26.40 -31.99 -13.43
N LEU A 132 26.29 -31.50 -14.68
CA LEU A 132 26.19 -32.37 -15.85
C LEU A 132 27.49 -33.16 -16.10
N LYS A 133 28.65 -32.54 -15.88
CA LYS A 133 29.95 -33.24 -15.94
C LYS A 133 30.03 -34.30 -14.87
N GLU A 134 29.60 -34.01 -13.65
CA GLU A 134 29.55 -34.99 -12.56
C GLU A 134 28.67 -36.18 -12.88
N ILE A 135 27.47 -35.91 -13.45
CA ILE A 135 26.54 -36.93 -13.91
C ILE A 135 27.19 -37.77 -15.01
N ARG A 136 27.82 -37.14 -15.99
CA ARG A 136 28.54 -37.82 -17.07
C ARG A 136 29.58 -38.76 -16.49
N ASP A 137 30.45 -38.25 -15.62
CA ASP A 137 31.58 -39.02 -15.06
C ASP A 137 31.04 -40.18 -14.23
N LYS A 138 30.00 -39.98 -13.42
CA LYS A 138 29.34 -41.11 -12.71
C LYS A 138 28.74 -42.15 -13.66
N ILE A 139 28.17 -41.76 -14.78
CA ILE A 139 27.62 -42.68 -15.79
C ILE A 139 28.78 -43.50 -16.41
N PHE A 140 29.89 -42.86 -16.77
CA PHE A 140 31.07 -43.54 -17.32
C PHE A 140 31.66 -44.53 -16.32
N ASP A 141 31.79 -44.13 -15.06
CA ASP A 141 32.40 -44.97 -14.01
C ASP A 141 31.51 -46.17 -13.61
N HIS A 142 30.20 -46.06 -13.80
CA HIS A 142 29.24 -47.08 -13.34
C HIS A 142 28.45 -47.74 -14.47
N GLN A 143 28.89 -47.63 -15.74
CA GLN A 143 28.18 -48.15 -16.89
C GLN A 143 27.87 -49.66 -16.76
N GLU A 144 28.89 -50.52 -16.52
CA GLU A 144 28.72 -51.97 -16.38
C GLU A 144 27.75 -52.34 -15.27
N PHE A 145 27.82 -51.60 -14.17
CA PHE A 145 26.89 -51.78 -13.05
C PHE A 145 25.45 -51.46 -13.45
N MET A 146 25.22 -50.34 -14.14
CA MET A 146 23.88 -49.92 -14.60
C MET A 146 23.30 -50.91 -15.59
N GLU A 147 24.06 -51.37 -16.56
CA GLU A 147 23.61 -52.38 -17.52
C GLU A 147 23.27 -53.69 -16.85
N SER A 148 24.16 -54.19 -15.96
CA SER A 148 24.00 -55.42 -15.21
C SER A 148 22.78 -55.38 -14.29
N PHE A 149 22.59 -54.28 -13.57
CA PHE A 149 21.42 -54.09 -12.69
C PHE A 149 20.13 -53.87 -13.47
N ALA A 150 20.15 -53.11 -14.54
CA ALA A 150 18.97 -52.94 -15.40
C ALA A 150 18.50 -54.24 -16.00
N GLY A 151 19.40 -55.14 -16.35
CA GLY A 151 19.06 -56.47 -16.86
C GLY A 151 18.40 -57.41 -15.85
N ASP A 152 18.82 -57.40 -14.59
CA ASP A 152 18.22 -58.14 -13.46
C ASP A 152 18.11 -57.22 -12.24
N PRO A 153 17.04 -56.41 -12.14
CA PRO A 153 16.90 -55.42 -11.08
C PRO A 153 16.45 -56.03 -9.76
N SER A 154 17.21 -57.04 -9.30
CA SER A 154 17.01 -57.71 -8.05
C SER A 154 17.92 -57.17 -6.93
N LEU A 155 17.48 -57.29 -5.68
CA LEU A 155 18.25 -56.84 -4.50
C LEU A 155 19.62 -57.58 -4.40
N ALA A 156 19.66 -58.86 -4.76
CA ALA A 156 20.85 -59.65 -4.80
C ALA A 156 21.85 -59.09 -5.85
N ARG A 157 21.37 -58.81 -7.05
CA ARG A 157 22.20 -58.25 -8.15
C ARG A 157 22.75 -56.87 -7.81
N LEU A 158 21.92 -56.04 -7.13
CA LEU A 158 22.34 -54.75 -6.63
C LEU A 158 23.56 -54.86 -5.69
N LEU A 159 23.50 -55.75 -4.71
CA LEU A 159 24.63 -55.98 -3.79
C LEU A 159 25.84 -56.67 -4.44
N GLU A 160 25.61 -57.55 -5.41
CA GLU A 160 26.68 -58.14 -6.21
C GLU A 160 27.42 -57.06 -7.01
N GLY A 161 26.67 -56.13 -7.62
CA GLY A 161 27.25 -54.98 -8.35
C GLY A 161 28.09 -54.09 -7.45
N VAL A 162 27.54 -53.74 -6.26
CA VAL A 162 28.30 -52.97 -5.24
C VAL A 162 29.58 -53.73 -4.86
N ASN A 163 29.50 -55.05 -4.68
CA ASN A 163 30.67 -55.88 -4.35
C ASN A 163 31.72 -55.89 -5.48
N THR A 164 31.31 -55.91 -6.74
CA THR A 164 32.19 -55.81 -7.92
C THR A 164 32.87 -54.43 -7.97
N GLN A 165 32.17 -53.37 -7.74
CA GLN A 165 32.75 -52.00 -7.68
C GLN A 165 33.76 -51.86 -6.52
N MET A 166 33.46 -52.41 -5.34
CA MET A 166 34.41 -52.47 -4.24
C MET A 166 35.67 -53.26 -4.64
N ALA A 167 35.53 -54.30 -5.46
CA ALA A 167 36.67 -55.10 -5.95
C ALA A 167 37.59 -54.29 -6.90
N ALA A 168 36.96 -53.62 -7.85
CA ALA A 168 37.65 -52.77 -8.82
C ALA A 168 38.41 -51.63 -8.13
N ALA A 169 37.78 -50.96 -7.17
CA ALA A 169 38.33 -49.92 -6.35
C ALA A 169 39.53 -50.42 -5.50
N PHE A 170 39.40 -51.61 -4.94
CA PHE A 170 40.51 -52.24 -4.17
C PHE A 170 41.71 -52.57 -5.04
N VAL A 171 41.47 -53.08 -6.23
CA VAL A 171 42.54 -53.38 -7.21
C VAL A 171 43.23 -52.11 -7.69
N SER A 172 42.48 -51.04 -7.99
CA SER A 172 43.07 -49.77 -8.43
C SER A 172 43.95 -49.13 -7.33
N ASN A 173 43.49 -49.14 -6.08
CA ASN A 173 44.30 -48.67 -4.94
C ASN A 173 45.56 -49.53 -4.67
N LEU A 174 45.56 -50.84 -5.03
CA LEU A 174 46.70 -51.70 -4.87
C LEU A 174 47.82 -51.42 -5.90
N PHE A 175 47.44 -50.91 -7.09
CA PHE A 175 48.40 -50.52 -8.14
C PHE A 175 48.86 -49.06 -8.02
N ASP A 176 48.22 -48.22 -7.26
CA ASP A 176 48.56 -46.82 -7.04
C ASP A 176 49.47 -46.67 -5.79
N ILE A 177 50.61 -47.34 -5.82
CA ILE A 177 51.61 -47.24 -4.74
C ILE A 177 52.23 -45.84 -4.83
N GLY A 178 51.68 -44.90 -4.16
CA GLY A 178 52.33 -43.71 -3.70
C GLY A 178 52.04 -42.38 -4.28
N LEU A 179 50.79 -41.92 -4.39
CA LEU A 179 50.48 -40.50 -4.48
C LEU A 179 49.00 -40.21 -4.12
N GLN A 180 48.84 -39.53 -2.98
CA GLN A 180 47.64 -38.76 -2.56
C GLN A 180 46.43 -39.48 -1.96
N ASP A 181 45.99 -38.95 -0.80
CA ASP A 181 44.70 -39.16 -0.16
C ASP A 181 43.59 -39.08 -1.19
N LYS A 182 43.17 -40.19 -1.77
CA LYS A 182 41.89 -40.26 -2.52
C LYS A 182 40.92 -41.09 -1.72
N ASP A 183 39.73 -40.47 -1.50
CA ASP A 183 38.56 -41.08 -0.90
C ASP A 183 38.29 -42.46 -1.51
N LEU A 184 37.82 -43.41 -0.66
CA LEU A 184 37.36 -44.70 -1.11
C LEU A 184 36.28 -44.56 -2.17
N PRO A 185 36.44 -45.14 -3.38
CA PRO A 185 35.57 -44.91 -4.53
C PRO A 185 34.23 -45.63 -4.44
N VAL A 186 33.80 -46.07 -3.28
CA VAL A 186 32.49 -46.67 -3.03
C VAL A 186 31.66 -45.65 -2.31
N ASP A 187 30.53 -45.26 -2.89
CA ASP A 187 29.53 -44.43 -2.21
C ASP A 187 28.97 -45.18 -0.98
N THR A 188 29.66 -44.98 0.15
CA THR A 188 29.26 -45.56 1.43
C THR A 188 27.88 -45.12 1.88
N ARG A 189 27.39 -43.98 1.40
CA ARG A 189 26.04 -43.45 1.70
C ARG A 189 24.97 -44.29 1.03
N PHE A 190 25.16 -44.65 -0.25
CA PHE A 190 24.21 -45.52 -0.97
C PHE A 190 24.07 -46.85 -0.25
N LEU A 191 25.16 -47.54 0.03
CA LEU A 191 25.16 -48.85 0.69
C LEU A 191 24.58 -48.78 2.10
N ARG A 192 24.87 -47.69 2.82
CA ARG A 192 24.28 -47.47 4.15
C ARG A 192 22.77 -47.31 4.09
N VAL A 193 22.22 -46.47 3.23
CA VAL A 193 20.77 -46.30 3.06
C VAL A 193 20.11 -47.60 2.66
N LEU A 194 20.72 -48.35 1.73
CA LEU A 194 20.19 -49.66 1.31
C LEU A 194 20.13 -50.67 2.46
N LEU A 195 21.25 -50.81 3.22
CA LEU A 195 21.30 -51.71 4.38
C LEU A 195 20.34 -51.29 5.49
N ASP A 196 20.16 -49.98 5.70
CA ASP A 196 19.15 -49.45 6.65
C ASP A 196 17.73 -49.83 6.24
N GLN A 197 17.41 -49.73 4.93
CA GLN A 197 16.12 -50.16 4.39
C GLN A 197 15.91 -51.67 4.54
N VAL A 198 16.96 -52.50 4.29
CA VAL A 198 16.88 -53.93 4.46
C VAL A 198 16.67 -54.28 5.93
N ALA A 199 17.41 -53.67 6.85
CA ALA A 199 17.31 -53.94 8.29
C ALA A 199 15.93 -53.54 8.82
N SER A 200 15.52 -52.32 8.53
CA SER A 200 14.22 -51.78 9.00
C SER A 200 13.03 -52.59 8.47
N ARG A 201 13.13 -53.12 7.25
CA ARG A 201 12.06 -53.96 6.70
C ARG A 201 11.94 -55.33 7.34
N LEU A 202 13.06 -55.88 7.86
CA LEU A 202 13.12 -57.15 8.59
C LEU A 202 12.68 -56.99 10.05
N GLU A 203 12.98 -55.85 10.69
CA GLU A 203 12.65 -55.61 12.10
C GLU A 203 11.26 -54.97 12.28
N GLN A 204 11.02 -53.82 11.68
CA GLN A 204 9.77 -53.06 11.75
C GLN A 204 9.55 -52.29 10.43
N PRO A 205 8.33 -52.36 9.86
CA PRO A 205 8.04 -51.64 8.63
C PRO A 205 8.22 -50.13 8.78
N ALA A 206 9.29 -49.59 8.20
CA ALA A 206 9.55 -48.15 8.12
C ALA A 206 9.16 -47.60 6.74
N PRO A 207 8.87 -46.26 6.61
CA PRO A 207 8.67 -45.64 5.34
C PRO A 207 9.85 -45.85 4.39
N TYR A 208 9.56 -46.09 3.10
CA TYR A 208 10.61 -46.25 2.10
C TYR A 208 11.43 -44.98 1.95
N ARG A 209 12.73 -45.09 1.87
CA ARG A 209 13.68 -44.02 1.52
C ARG A 209 14.47 -44.44 0.31
N SER A 210 14.45 -43.64 -0.74
CA SER A 210 15.17 -43.92 -1.97
C SER A 210 16.69 -43.93 -1.73
N PRO A 211 17.43 -45.00 -2.03
CA PRO A 211 18.88 -44.97 -2.03
C PRO A 211 19.45 -44.32 -3.31
N TRP A 212 18.64 -44.21 -4.37
CA TRP A 212 19.05 -43.74 -5.68
C TRP A 212 19.43 -42.26 -5.73
N GLY A 213 18.92 -41.46 -4.79
CA GLY A 213 19.26 -40.03 -4.72
C GLY A 213 20.74 -39.71 -4.49
N THR A 214 21.51 -40.69 -4.05
CA THR A 214 22.99 -40.58 -3.92
C THR A 214 23.72 -40.86 -5.24
N LEU A 215 23.15 -41.72 -6.09
CA LEU A 215 23.72 -42.07 -7.40
C LEU A 215 23.15 -41.24 -8.54
N PHE A 216 21.85 -40.92 -8.44
CA PHE A 216 21.10 -40.15 -9.43
C PHE A 216 20.47 -38.93 -8.75
N SER A 217 21.18 -37.82 -8.76
CA SER A 217 20.64 -36.53 -8.25
C SER A 217 19.58 -35.91 -9.16
N PHE A 218 19.25 -36.57 -10.26
CA PHE A 218 18.20 -36.17 -11.23
C PHE A 218 17.10 -37.26 -11.32
N GLY A 219 15.91 -36.88 -11.69
CA GLY A 219 14.77 -37.80 -11.87
C GLY A 219 14.04 -38.12 -10.56
N GLU A 220 14.19 -37.32 -9.51
CA GLU A 220 13.16 -37.26 -8.51
C GLU A 220 11.88 -36.71 -9.16
N ASP A 221 10.73 -37.37 -8.90
CA ASP A 221 9.47 -36.78 -9.24
C ASP A 221 9.51 -35.34 -8.67
N PRO A 222 9.12 -34.33 -9.48
CA PRO A 222 9.16 -32.97 -8.98
C PRO A 222 8.43 -32.95 -7.61
N PRO A 223 9.00 -32.31 -6.59
CA PRO A 223 8.37 -32.28 -5.27
C PRO A 223 6.91 -31.89 -5.43
N ALA A 224 6.04 -32.43 -4.60
CA ALA A 224 4.57 -32.28 -4.74
C ALA A 224 4.14 -30.81 -4.84
N ASP A 225 4.99 -29.91 -4.37
CA ASP A 225 4.82 -28.46 -4.40
C ASP A 225 5.49 -27.78 -5.63
N ALA A 226 6.13 -28.53 -6.52
CA ALA A 226 6.77 -27.98 -7.71
C ALA A 226 5.77 -27.33 -8.65
N GLY A 227 6.13 -26.13 -9.10
CA GLY A 227 5.30 -25.33 -10.01
C GLY A 227 4.21 -24.51 -9.32
N TYR A 228 3.91 -24.74 -8.05
CA TYR A 228 2.96 -23.89 -7.31
C TYR A 228 3.60 -22.56 -6.89
N PHE A 229 2.78 -21.50 -6.85
CA PHE A 229 3.24 -20.19 -6.43
C PHE A 229 3.27 -20.14 -4.89
N LEU A 230 4.39 -20.47 -4.32
CA LEU A 230 4.59 -20.56 -2.87
C LEU A 230 5.53 -19.46 -2.38
N SER A 231 5.38 -19.10 -1.11
CA SER A 231 6.38 -18.33 -0.38
C SER A 231 7.67 -19.15 -0.20
N GLU A 232 8.81 -18.50 0.11
CA GLU A 232 10.10 -19.19 0.32
C GLU A 232 10.04 -20.21 1.46
N ASP A 233 9.34 -19.87 2.54
CA ASP A 233 9.08 -20.73 3.68
C ASP A 233 7.98 -21.77 3.44
N LYS A 234 7.34 -21.73 2.25
CA LYS A 234 6.23 -22.60 1.84
C LYS A 234 4.97 -22.51 2.73
N SER A 235 4.87 -21.46 3.52
CA SER A 235 3.72 -21.23 4.41
C SER A 235 2.51 -20.67 3.69
N LEU A 236 2.73 -19.91 2.59
CA LEU A 236 1.72 -19.23 1.82
C LEU A 236 1.68 -19.74 0.38
N LEU A 237 0.45 -19.94 -0.14
CA LEU A 237 0.20 -20.21 -1.54
C LEU A 237 -0.53 -19.02 -2.16
N PHE A 238 -0.07 -18.58 -3.33
CA PHE A 238 -0.62 -17.42 -4.04
C PHE A 238 -1.46 -17.87 -5.23
N ILE A 239 -2.63 -17.27 -5.36
CA ILE A 239 -3.50 -17.41 -6.52
C ILE A 239 -3.61 -16.04 -7.16
N LEU A 240 -3.11 -15.91 -8.37
CA LEU A 240 -3.14 -14.69 -9.15
C LEU A 240 -4.41 -14.66 -9.99
N VAL A 241 -5.18 -13.61 -9.85
CA VAL A 241 -6.45 -13.43 -10.57
C VAL A 241 -6.36 -12.13 -11.39
N GLU A 242 -6.37 -12.30 -12.70
CA GLU A 242 -6.35 -11.21 -13.67
C GLU A 242 -7.77 -10.85 -14.07
N THR A 243 -8.13 -9.58 -13.95
CA THR A 243 -9.41 -9.04 -14.35
C THR A 243 -9.35 -8.49 -15.78
N PRO A 244 -10.46 -8.54 -16.56
CA PRO A 244 -10.51 -7.83 -17.83
C PRO A 244 -10.38 -6.31 -17.59
N PRO A 245 -9.86 -5.54 -18.57
CA PRO A 245 -9.78 -4.09 -18.46
C PRO A 245 -11.14 -3.52 -18.07
N SER A 246 -11.16 -2.68 -17.04
CA SER A 246 -12.38 -2.23 -16.38
C SER A 246 -13.35 -1.54 -17.35
N GLU A 247 -14.61 -1.95 -17.33
CA GLU A 247 -15.69 -1.26 -18.05
C GLU A 247 -15.97 0.11 -17.43
N LYS A 248 -16.24 1.09 -18.28
CA LYS A 248 -16.64 2.45 -17.84
C LYS A 248 -17.90 2.37 -16.99
N GLY A 249 -17.82 2.66 -15.71
CA GLY A 249 -18.98 2.77 -14.81
C GLY A 249 -18.86 2.10 -13.44
N SER A 250 -17.85 1.32 -13.18
CA SER A 250 -17.58 0.80 -11.83
C SER A 250 -16.92 1.87 -10.94
N PHE A 251 -17.33 1.94 -9.68
CA PHE A 251 -16.80 2.87 -8.68
C PHE A 251 -15.29 2.70 -8.47
N THR A 252 -14.84 1.46 -8.39
CA THR A 252 -13.47 1.01 -8.62
C THR A 252 -13.53 -0.03 -9.71
N GLY A 253 -12.71 0.07 -10.76
CA GLY A 253 -12.76 -0.85 -11.91
C GLY A 253 -12.87 -2.33 -11.54
N ASP A 254 -12.28 -2.71 -10.40
CA ASP A 254 -12.16 -4.09 -9.93
C ASP A 254 -13.11 -4.44 -8.77
N GLN A 255 -13.98 -3.54 -8.32
CA GLN A 255 -14.84 -3.78 -7.15
C GLN A 255 -15.66 -5.06 -7.28
N ALA A 256 -16.35 -5.23 -8.41
CA ALA A 256 -17.19 -6.40 -8.65
C ALA A 256 -16.38 -7.71 -8.64
N ALA A 257 -15.17 -7.68 -9.18
CA ALA A 257 -14.24 -8.81 -9.18
C ALA A 257 -13.76 -9.14 -7.75
N ILE A 258 -13.36 -8.14 -6.99
CA ILE A 258 -12.91 -8.29 -5.60
C ILE A 258 -14.04 -8.84 -4.72
N GLU A 259 -15.26 -8.30 -4.87
CA GLU A 259 -16.45 -8.78 -4.14
C GLU A 259 -16.79 -10.23 -4.51
N ALA A 260 -16.70 -10.60 -5.78
CA ALA A 260 -16.92 -11.97 -6.24
C ALA A 260 -15.88 -12.94 -5.65
N ILE A 261 -14.60 -12.54 -5.62
CA ILE A 261 -13.54 -13.35 -5.03
C ILE A 261 -13.77 -13.52 -3.52
N ARG A 262 -14.09 -12.43 -2.82
CA ARG A 262 -14.40 -12.47 -1.37
C ARG A 262 -15.61 -13.35 -1.07
N ALA A 263 -16.64 -13.29 -1.89
CA ALA A 263 -17.82 -14.15 -1.75
C ALA A 263 -17.45 -15.63 -1.95
N ALA A 264 -16.60 -15.96 -2.92
CA ALA A 264 -16.12 -17.31 -3.14
C ALA A 264 -15.25 -17.81 -1.96
N VAL A 265 -14.34 -16.98 -1.44
CA VAL A 265 -13.54 -17.28 -0.24
C VAL A 265 -14.44 -17.52 0.97
N ALA A 266 -15.43 -16.67 1.19
CA ALA A 266 -16.39 -16.82 2.31
C ALA A 266 -17.23 -18.11 2.17
N LYS A 267 -17.65 -18.47 0.95
CA LYS A 267 -18.41 -19.71 0.66
C LYS A 267 -17.60 -20.96 0.98
N LEU A 268 -16.28 -20.94 0.73
CA LEU A 268 -15.41 -22.10 0.98
C LEU A 268 -14.97 -22.26 2.43
N ARG A 269 -15.08 -21.22 3.26
CA ARG A 269 -14.61 -21.20 4.64
C ARG A 269 -15.17 -22.35 5.49
N PRO A 270 -16.47 -22.74 5.41
CA PRO A 270 -17.00 -23.88 6.18
C PRO A 270 -16.43 -25.23 5.77
N ALA A 271 -16.06 -25.39 4.47
CA ALA A 271 -15.51 -26.64 3.94
C ALA A 271 -14.01 -26.81 4.27
N PHE A 272 -13.31 -25.72 4.56
CA PHE A 272 -11.87 -25.71 4.85
C PHE A 272 -11.56 -24.96 6.17
N PRO A 273 -11.97 -25.49 7.33
CA PRO A 273 -11.86 -24.79 8.62
C PRO A 273 -10.41 -24.49 9.05
N ASN A 274 -9.44 -25.28 8.56
CA ASN A 274 -8.00 -25.13 8.86
C ASN A 274 -7.23 -24.30 7.83
N VAL A 275 -7.92 -23.67 6.89
CA VAL A 275 -7.33 -22.81 5.85
C VAL A 275 -7.80 -21.39 6.09
N GLN A 276 -6.85 -20.45 6.13
CA GLN A 276 -7.12 -19.04 6.09
C GLN A 276 -6.82 -18.54 4.67
N ALA A 277 -7.72 -17.78 4.10
CA ALA A 277 -7.50 -17.16 2.81
C ALA A 277 -8.05 -15.72 2.81
N GLY A 278 -7.42 -14.86 2.05
CA GLY A 278 -7.86 -13.48 1.88
C GLY A 278 -7.28 -12.82 0.65
N VAL A 279 -7.83 -11.66 0.35
CA VAL A 279 -7.60 -10.94 -0.91
C VAL A 279 -6.69 -9.75 -0.65
N THR A 280 -5.63 -9.61 -1.47
CA THR A 280 -4.70 -8.49 -1.48
C THR A 280 -4.24 -8.17 -2.91
N GLY A 281 -3.12 -7.48 -3.06
CA GLY A 281 -2.63 -6.95 -4.33
C GLY A 281 -3.04 -5.49 -4.53
N ALA A 282 -2.38 -4.80 -5.46
CA ALA A 282 -2.58 -3.36 -5.66
C ALA A 282 -4.05 -2.97 -5.97
N PRO A 283 -4.82 -3.73 -6.79
CA PRO A 283 -6.23 -3.44 -7.03
C PRO A 283 -7.08 -3.56 -5.77
N ALA A 284 -6.84 -4.59 -4.93
CA ALA A 284 -7.59 -4.79 -3.70
C ALA A 284 -7.27 -3.73 -2.65
N LEU A 285 -5.99 -3.35 -2.52
CA LEU A 285 -5.56 -2.26 -1.63
C LEU A 285 -6.20 -0.94 -2.03
N SER A 286 -6.16 -0.58 -3.32
CA SER A 286 -6.78 0.64 -3.86
C SER A 286 -8.30 0.67 -3.66
N ASN A 287 -8.97 -0.46 -3.89
CA ASN A 287 -10.41 -0.58 -3.70
C ASN A 287 -10.81 -0.40 -2.23
N ASP A 288 -10.11 -1.07 -1.32
CA ASP A 288 -10.39 -1.00 0.11
C ASP A 288 -10.11 0.40 0.67
N GLU A 289 -9.02 1.03 0.23
CA GLU A 289 -8.67 2.39 0.60
C GLU A 289 -9.76 3.39 0.21
N MET A 290 -10.20 3.31 -1.05
CA MET A 290 -11.21 4.23 -1.56
C MET A 290 -12.57 3.99 -0.91
N THR A 291 -12.99 2.74 -0.78
CA THR A 291 -14.26 2.38 -0.12
C THR A 291 -14.28 2.87 1.32
N ALA A 292 -13.19 2.67 2.06
CA ALA A 292 -13.05 3.18 3.42
C ALA A 292 -13.08 4.71 3.47
N ALA A 293 -12.36 5.38 2.58
CA ALA A 293 -12.33 6.84 2.53
C ALA A 293 -13.70 7.45 2.24
N PHE A 294 -14.49 6.87 1.34
CA PHE A 294 -15.85 7.31 1.05
C PHE A 294 -16.80 7.10 2.23
N HIS A 295 -16.76 5.92 2.83
CA HIS A 295 -17.57 5.60 3.98
C HIS A 295 -17.27 6.56 5.15
N ASP A 296 -16.00 6.74 5.44
CA ASP A 296 -15.52 7.61 6.50
C ASP A 296 -15.87 9.08 6.25
N SER A 297 -15.70 9.54 4.98
CA SER A 297 -16.08 10.91 4.60
C SER A 297 -17.57 11.15 4.79
N GLY A 298 -18.42 10.22 4.38
CA GLY A 298 -19.88 10.35 4.57
C GLY A 298 -20.27 10.47 6.05
N ILE A 299 -19.67 9.66 6.93
CA ILE A 299 -19.89 9.75 8.38
C ILE A 299 -19.35 11.07 8.93
N SER A 300 -18.16 11.47 8.51
CA SER A 300 -17.51 12.72 8.92
C SER A 300 -18.34 13.93 8.52
N ASP A 301 -18.93 13.94 7.33
CA ASP A 301 -19.77 15.02 6.83
C ASP A 301 -21.06 15.18 7.68
N VAL A 302 -21.75 14.07 7.92
CA VAL A 302 -22.94 14.08 8.79
C VAL A 302 -22.58 14.56 10.19
N LEU A 303 -21.47 14.09 10.74
CA LEU A 303 -21.00 14.50 12.06
C LEU A 303 -20.61 15.98 12.08
N ALA A 304 -19.96 16.50 11.04
CA ALA A 304 -19.62 17.91 10.90
C ALA A 304 -20.88 18.79 10.95
N PHE A 305 -21.91 18.44 10.18
CA PHE A 305 -23.20 19.14 10.22
C PHE A 305 -23.86 19.08 11.59
N ALA A 306 -23.94 17.90 12.19
CA ALA A 306 -24.57 17.68 13.48
C ALA A 306 -23.88 18.47 14.62
N LEU A 307 -22.55 18.34 14.71
CA LEU A 307 -21.77 19.03 15.75
C LEU A 307 -21.77 20.56 15.54
N THR A 308 -21.69 21.02 14.28
CA THR A 308 -21.80 22.44 13.97
C THR A 308 -23.16 22.96 14.37
N LEU A 309 -24.24 22.22 14.14
CA LEU A 309 -25.58 22.58 14.61
C LEU A 309 -25.64 22.71 16.13
N VAL A 310 -25.03 21.77 16.86
CA VAL A 310 -24.96 21.81 18.33
C VAL A 310 -24.21 23.04 18.80
N VAL A 311 -23.01 23.30 18.29
CA VAL A 311 -22.21 24.47 18.66
C VAL A 311 -22.96 25.78 18.38
N MET A 312 -23.59 25.88 17.22
CA MET A 312 -24.35 27.04 16.82
C MET A 312 -25.62 27.23 17.67
N THR A 313 -26.32 26.14 17.99
CA THR A 313 -27.51 26.18 18.86
C THR A 313 -27.12 26.63 20.27
N LEU A 314 -26.03 26.13 20.81
CA LEU A 314 -25.52 26.56 22.11
C LEU A 314 -25.10 28.05 22.11
N ALA A 315 -24.43 28.48 21.02
CA ALA A 315 -23.98 29.88 20.91
C ALA A 315 -25.14 30.88 20.78
N PHE A 316 -26.15 30.57 19.96
CA PHE A 316 -27.26 31.43 19.74
C PHE A 316 -28.46 31.18 20.68
N MET A 317 -28.36 30.13 21.51
CA MET A 317 -29.45 29.70 22.43
C MET A 317 -30.81 29.53 21.71
N ARG A 318 -30.77 29.21 20.44
CA ARG A 318 -31.95 29.03 19.55
C ARG A 318 -31.57 28.05 18.43
N VAL A 319 -32.51 27.18 18.05
CA VAL A 319 -32.29 26.16 17.00
C VAL A 319 -32.64 26.71 15.60
N GLY A 320 -33.66 27.54 15.47
CA GLY A 320 -34.25 27.89 14.18
C GLY A 320 -33.28 28.58 13.21
N LYS A 321 -32.56 29.62 13.63
CA LYS A 321 -31.62 30.34 12.75
C LYS A 321 -30.37 29.52 12.39
N PRO A 322 -29.76 28.76 13.31
CA PRO A 322 -28.70 27.80 12.98
C PRO A 322 -29.12 26.75 11.96
N VAL A 323 -30.30 26.14 12.10
CA VAL A 323 -30.81 25.17 11.11
C VAL A 323 -30.97 25.80 9.72
N LEU A 324 -31.50 27.03 9.64
CA LEU A 324 -31.62 27.73 8.36
C LEU A 324 -30.25 28.02 7.73
N MET A 325 -29.31 28.41 8.54
CA MET A 325 -27.95 28.71 8.06
C MET A 325 -27.26 27.45 7.53
N LEU A 326 -27.35 26.31 8.25
CA LEU A 326 -26.88 25.02 7.77
C LEU A 326 -27.65 24.53 6.53
N GLY A 327 -28.95 24.79 6.45
CA GLY A 327 -29.75 24.52 5.25
C GLY A 327 -29.25 25.30 4.03
N VAL A 328 -28.92 26.60 4.21
CA VAL A 328 -28.29 27.40 3.15
C VAL A 328 -26.90 26.83 2.77
N LEU A 329 -26.09 26.42 3.75
CA LEU A 329 -24.81 25.80 3.48
C LEU A 329 -24.99 24.51 2.68
N ALA A 330 -25.96 23.66 3.03
CA ALA A 330 -26.25 22.43 2.28
C ALA A 330 -26.61 22.71 0.81
N VAL A 331 -27.43 23.77 0.57
CA VAL A 331 -27.76 24.22 -0.80
C VAL A 331 -26.52 24.70 -1.55
N THR A 332 -25.61 25.43 -0.90
CA THR A 332 -24.34 25.87 -1.54
C THR A 332 -23.37 24.72 -1.81
N LEU A 333 -23.34 23.69 -0.97
CA LEU A 333 -22.60 22.47 -1.22
C LEU A 333 -23.17 21.70 -2.43
N ALA A 334 -24.50 21.66 -2.58
CA ALA A 334 -25.10 21.08 -3.78
C ALA A 334 -24.68 21.85 -5.06
N TRP A 335 -24.63 23.18 -5.01
CA TRP A 335 -24.11 23.98 -6.13
C TRP A 335 -22.62 23.69 -6.38
N SER A 336 -21.83 23.58 -5.31
CA SER A 336 -20.42 23.27 -5.40
C SER A 336 -20.17 21.92 -6.05
N MET A 337 -20.95 20.89 -5.70
CA MET A 337 -20.88 19.57 -6.35
C MET A 337 -21.19 19.65 -7.84
N GLY A 338 -22.23 20.42 -8.24
CA GLY A 338 -22.52 20.64 -9.65
C GLY A 338 -21.39 21.34 -10.41
N VAL A 339 -20.77 22.36 -9.80
CA VAL A 339 -19.61 23.08 -10.40
C VAL A 339 -18.40 22.16 -10.47
N VAL A 340 -18.11 21.37 -9.43
CA VAL A 340 -17.03 20.38 -9.42
C VAL A 340 -17.21 19.34 -10.53
N THR A 341 -18.43 18.82 -10.70
CA THR A 341 -18.75 17.89 -11.78
C THR A 341 -18.54 18.52 -13.16
N LEU A 342 -18.90 19.81 -13.33
CA LEU A 342 -18.74 20.53 -14.59
C LEU A 342 -17.26 20.85 -14.91
N VAL A 343 -16.47 21.24 -13.91
CA VAL A 343 -15.11 21.76 -14.10
C VAL A 343 -14.07 20.64 -14.04
N VAL A 344 -14.23 19.69 -13.13
CA VAL A 344 -13.27 18.62 -12.87
C VAL A 344 -13.79 17.27 -13.41
N GLY A 345 -15.08 16.98 -13.24
CA GLY A 345 -15.75 15.78 -13.73
C GLY A 345 -15.49 14.51 -12.90
N HIS A 346 -14.61 14.58 -11.92
CA HIS A 346 -14.29 13.43 -11.07
C HIS A 346 -13.84 13.88 -9.67
N LEU A 347 -13.88 12.91 -8.73
CA LEU A 347 -13.29 13.07 -7.40
C LEU A 347 -12.15 12.05 -7.23
N THR A 348 -11.15 12.45 -6.46
CA THR A 348 -10.01 11.62 -6.05
C THR A 348 -10.05 11.38 -4.55
N LEU A 349 -9.21 10.51 -4.03
CA LEU A 349 -9.06 10.23 -2.59
C LEU A 349 -8.91 11.52 -1.76
N PHE A 350 -8.13 12.49 -2.25
CA PHE A 350 -7.92 13.76 -1.53
C PHE A 350 -9.10 14.71 -1.66
N SER A 351 -9.74 14.74 -2.81
CA SER A 351 -10.82 15.69 -3.05
C SER A 351 -12.16 15.29 -2.39
N VAL A 352 -12.36 14.03 -2.02
CA VAL A 352 -13.58 13.56 -1.32
C VAL A 352 -13.81 14.29 0.02
N MET A 353 -12.73 14.60 0.73
CA MET A 353 -12.80 15.26 2.05
C MET A 353 -13.22 16.73 2.01
N PHE A 354 -13.37 17.34 0.82
CA PHE A 354 -13.62 18.78 0.70
C PHE A 354 -14.92 19.23 1.37
N ILE A 355 -15.94 18.37 1.44
CA ILE A 355 -17.24 18.70 2.04
C ILE A 355 -17.07 19.02 3.53
N SER A 356 -16.44 18.13 4.31
CA SER A 356 -16.16 18.36 5.74
C SER A 356 -15.35 19.64 5.97
N ILE A 357 -14.35 19.89 5.11
CA ILE A 357 -13.52 21.11 5.16
C ILE A 357 -14.40 22.35 4.92
N VAL A 358 -15.23 22.32 3.89
CA VAL A 358 -16.10 23.45 3.52
C VAL A 358 -17.23 23.67 4.55
N VAL A 359 -17.74 22.61 5.18
CA VAL A 359 -18.68 22.75 6.30
C VAL A 359 -18.06 23.54 7.44
N GLY A 360 -16.79 23.25 7.78
CA GLY A 360 -16.08 23.97 8.84
C GLY A 360 -15.81 25.44 8.53
N ILE A 361 -15.42 25.77 7.30
CA ILE A 361 -15.04 27.14 6.88
C ILE A 361 -16.22 27.93 6.29
N GLY A 362 -17.09 27.27 5.55
CA GLY A 362 -18.18 27.94 4.80
C GLY A 362 -19.30 28.49 5.68
N ILE A 363 -19.50 27.92 6.87
CA ILE A 363 -20.51 28.37 7.83
C ILE A 363 -20.14 29.74 8.43
N ASP A 364 -18.88 30.09 8.47
CA ASP A 364 -18.34 31.26 9.12
C ASP A 364 -18.94 32.58 8.58
N TYR A 365 -19.15 32.62 7.28
CA TYR A 365 -19.77 33.79 6.64
C TYR A 365 -21.21 33.99 7.12
N GLY A 366 -21.94 32.92 7.35
CA GLY A 366 -23.27 32.96 7.95
C GLY A 366 -23.27 33.46 9.40
N ILE A 367 -22.25 33.03 10.18
CA ILE A 367 -22.06 33.43 11.59
C ILE A 367 -21.85 34.95 11.71
N TYR A 368 -20.89 35.50 10.98
CA TYR A 368 -20.61 36.95 11.00
C TYR A 368 -21.79 37.73 10.51
N TYR A 369 -22.49 37.27 9.47
CA TYR A 369 -23.66 37.93 8.95
C TYR A 369 -24.81 37.93 9.98
N LEU A 370 -25.09 36.79 10.62
CA LEU A 370 -26.16 36.64 11.59
C LEU A 370 -25.93 37.48 12.86
N PHE A 371 -24.67 37.47 13.38
CA PHE A 371 -24.34 38.32 14.53
C PHE A 371 -24.57 39.79 14.24
N ARG A 372 -24.15 40.25 13.09
CA ARG A 372 -24.35 41.66 12.70
C ARG A 372 -25.82 41.98 12.45
N TYR A 373 -26.56 41.07 11.84
CA TYR A 373 -27.99 41.23 11.63
C TYR A 373 -28.72 41.34 12.97
N GLU A 374 -28.44 40.52 13.93
CA GLU A 374 -29.09 40.60 15.28
C GLU A 374 -28.67 41.90 16.01
N GLU A 375 -27.45 42.37 15.85
CA GLU A 375 -27.01 43.66 16.41
C GLU A 375 -27.77 44.82 15.79
N GLU A 376 -27.95 44.88 14.46
CA GLU A 376 -28.70 45.96 13.78
C GLU A 376 -30.21 45.90 14.13
N ILE A 377 -30.82 44.73 14.29
CA ILE A 377 -32.18 44.57 14.79
C ILE A 377 -32.28 45.10 16.24
N PHE A 378 -31.30 44.78 17.08
CA PHE A 378 -31.25 45.26 18.46
C PHE A 378 -31.13 46.80 18.55
N LEU A 379 -30.41 47.40 17.60
CA LEU A 379 -30.32 48.86 17.45
C LEU A 379 -31.63 49.52 16.96
N GLY A 380 -32.70 48.76 16.80
CA GLY A 380 -34.03 49.27 16.42
C GLY A 380 -34.22 49.49 14.92
N ARG A 381 -33.35 48.89 14.06
CA ARG A 381 -33.50 48.95 12.61
C ARG A 381 -34.61 48.03 12.17
N ASN A 382 -35.29 48.40 11.08
CA ASN A 382 -36.24 47.50 10.45
C ASN A 382 -35.56 46.34 9.75
N LEU A 383 -36.29 45.24 9.49
CA LEU A 383 -35.74 43.99 8.94
C LEU A 383 -34.87 44.21 7.69
N ARG A 384 -35.37 44.93 6.71
CA ARG A 384 -34.67 45.17 5.44
C ARG A 384 -33.44 46.03 5.63
N GLU A 385 -33.54 47.10 6.42
CA GLU A 385 -32.42 47.98 6.70
C GLU A 385 -31.31 47.21 7.48
N ALA A 386 -31.69 46.39 8.45
CA ALA A 386 -30.77 45.56 9.20
C ALA A 386 -29.99 44.60 8.30
N LEU A 387 -30.68 43.87 7.37
CA LEU A 387 -30.04 42.98 6.41
C LEU A 387 -29.09 43.74 5.45
N GLU A 388 -29.52 44.88 4.92
CA GLU A 388 -28.72 45.73 4.02
C GLU A 388 -27.47 46.30 4.73
N LEU A 389 -27.61 46.76 5.98
CA LEU A 389 -26.51 47.35 6.74
C LEU A 389 -25.51 46.26 7.19
N SER A 390 -26.01 45.07 7.55
CA SER A 390 -25.14 43.93 7.87
C SER A 390 -24.25 43.57 6.69
N ALA A 391 -24.80 43.47 5.48
CA ALA A 391 -24.03 43.24 4.28
C ALA A 391 -23.03 44.37 3.99
N ALA A 392 -23.44 45.64 4.21
CA ALA A 392 -22.58 46.79 3.91
C ALA A 392 -21.39 46.93 4.84
N ARG A 393 -21.54 46.53 6.13
CA ARG A 393 -20.52 46.70 7.19
C ARG A 393 -19.65 45.48 7.34
N THR A 394 -20.24 44.29 7.41
CA THR A 394 -19.51 43.04 7.65
C THR A 394 -19.12 42.36 6.35
N GLY A 395 -19.90 42.54 5.27
CA GLY A 395 -19.65 41.88 3.99
C GLY A 395 -18.28 42.09 3.36
N PRO A 396 -17.67 43.29 3.40
CA PRO A 396 -16.30 43.46 2.92
C PRO A 396 -15.29 42.63 3.67
N GLY A 397 -15.37 42.52 5.02
CA GLY A 397 -14.52 41.66 5.82
C GLY A 397 -14.71 40.20 5.46
N MET A 398 -15.99 39.76 5.34
CA MET A 398 -16.30 38.37 4.94
C MET A 398 -15.80 38.03 3.53
N LEU A 399 -15.92 38.93 2.55
CA LEU A 399 -15.38 38.74 1.20
C LEU A 399 -13.87 38.50 1.23
N ILE A 400 -13.18 39.22 2.08
CA ILE A 400 -11.72 39.15 2.17
C ILE A 400 -11.32 37.86 2.87
N GLY A 401 -12.01 37.48 3.95
CA GLY A 401 -11.85 36.15 4.56
C GLY A 401 -12.04 35.04 3.52
N ALA A 402 -13.12 35.13 2.72
CA ALA A 402 -13.41 34.17 1.65
C ALA A 402 -12.31 34.14 0.57
N LEU A 403 -11.84 35.30 0.13
CA LEU A 403 -10.77 35.39 -0.87
C LEU A 403 -9.43 34.90 -0.30
N THR A 404 -9.14 35.14 0.97
CA THR A 404 -7.93 34.65 1.64
C THR A 404 -7.99 33.13 1.79
N ALA A 405 -9.09 32.60 2.30
CA ALA A 405 -9.27 31.15 2.45
C ALA A 405 -9.28 30.42 1.09
N ALA A 406 -10.06 30.89 0.12
CA ALA A 406 -10.06 30.32 -1.22
C ALA A 406 -8.69 30.47 -1.91
N GLY A 407 -8.01 31.59 -1.69
CA GLY A 407 -6.69 31.86 -2.24
C GLY A 407 -5.64 30.88 -1.75
N THR A 408 -5.65 30.51 -0.46
CA THR A 408 -4.74 29.47 0.07
C THR A 408 -4.99 28.10 -0.55
N PHE A 409 -6.22 27.78 -0.93
CA PHE A 409 -6.52 26.59 -1.72
C PHE A 409 -6.09 26.75 -3.17
N PHE A 410 -6.36 27.87 -3.83
CA PHE A 410 -5.94 28.09 -5.23
C PHE A 410 -4.44 28.10 -5.41
N VAL A 411 -3.67 28.50 -4.41
CA VAL A 411 -2.20 28.41 -4.45
C VAL A 411 -1.72 26.97 -4.61
N LEU A 412 -2.48 25.99 -4.09
CA LEU A 412 -2.16 24.57 -4.27
C LEU A 412 -2.21 24.13 -5.75
N MET A 413 -2.94 24.86 -6.60
CA MET A 413 -2.94 24.64 -8.06
C MET A 413 -1.60 24.94 -8.74
N LEU A 414 -0.73 25.69 -8.08
CA LEU A 414 0.61 26.02 -8.57
C LEU A 414 1.65 24.95 -8.21
N THR A 415 1.24 23.90 -7.52
CA THR A 415 2.12 22.78 -7.17
C THR A 415 2.12 21.74 -8.28
N ASP A 416 3.15 20.89 -8.34
CA ASP A 416 3.29 19.88 -9.39
C ASP A 416 2.47 18.59 -9.12
N PHE A 417 1.70 18.51 -8.02
CA PHE A 417 0.95 17.31 -7.65
C PHE A 417 -0.54 17.46 -7.99
N ARG A 418 -1.00 16.72 -9.00
CA ARG A 418 -2.34 16.85 -9.56
C ARG A 418 -3.48 16.66 -8.54
N GLY A 419 -3.39 15.65 -7.68
CA GLY A 419 -4.44 15.41 -6.67
C GLY A 419 -4.65 16.61 -5.73
N ILE A 420 -3.60 17.36 -5.44
CA ILE A 420 -3.64 18.57 -4.62
C ILE A 420 -4.09 19.78 -5.42
N GLN A 421 -3.72 19.89 -6.69
CA GLN A 421 -4.26 20.91 -7.59
C GLN A 421 -5.77 20.83 -7.66
N GLU A 422 -6.30 19.61 -7.83
CA GLU A 422 -7.75 19.35 -7.88
C GLU A 422 -8.44 19.68 -6.55
N LEU A 423 -7.88 19.25 -5.42
CA LEU A 423 -8.39 19.63 -4.09
C LEU A 423 -8.40 21.15 -3.92
N GLY A 424 -7.32 21.82 -4.32
CA GLY A 424 -7.20 23.28 -4.25
C GLY A 424 -8.28 24.00 -5.05
N LEU A 425 -8.50 23.55 -6.28
CA LEU A 425 -9.55 24.10 -7.15
C LEU A 425 -10.95 23.86 -6.57
N ILE A 426 -11.24 22.63 -6.18
CA ILE A 426 -12.56 22.21 -5.65
C ILE A 426 -12.91 22.99 -4.38
N ALA A 427 -12.03 22.95 -3.39
CA ALA A 427 -12.27 23.61 -2.10
C ALA A 427 -12.29 25.14 -2.23
N GLY A 428 -11.39 25.71 -3.04
CA GLY A 428 -11.38 27.14 -3.28
C GLY A 428 -12.67 27.66 -3.94
N LEU A 429 -13.18 26.97 -4.96
CA LEU A 429 -14.46 27.29 -5.59
C LEU A 429 -15.63 27.13 -4.61
N ALA A 430 -15.65 26.01 -3.84
CA ALA A 430 -16.71 25.75 -2.89
C ALA A 430 -16.80 26.81 -1.78
N ILE A 431 -15.68 27.32 -1.28
CA ILE A 431 -15.62 28.41 -0.30
C ILE A 431 -16.24 29.70 -0.90
N LEU A 432 -15.92 30.06 -2.13
CA LEU A 432 -16.48 31.24 -2.79
C LEU A 432 -17.99 31.07 -3.04
N ILE A 433 -18.44 29.88 -3.42
CA ILE A 433 -19.85 29.54 -3.60
C ILE A 433 -20.60 29.62 -2.24
N ALA A 434 -19.99 29.10 -1.15
CA ALA A 434 -20.57 29.20 0.19
C ALA A 434 -20.69 30.66 0.62
N TRP A 435 -19.67 31.49 0.43
CA TRP A 435 -19.74 32.92 0.67
C TRP A 435 -20.87 33.59 -0.15
N ALA A 436 -20.97 33.30 -1.44
CA ALA A 436 -22.00 33.88 -2.31
C ALA A 436 -23.43 33.50 -1.85
N GLY A 437 -23.62 32.21 -1.46
CA GLY A 437 -24.90 31.77 -0.91
C GLY A 437 -25.26 32.43 0.43
N MET A 438 -24.29 32.61 1.31
CA MET A 438 -24.50 33.31 2.58
C MET A 438 -24.74 34.81 2.39
N MET A 439 -24.31 35.41 1.26
CA MET A 439 -24.59 36.78 0.92
C MET A 439 -25.89 36.98 0.12
N THR A 440 -26.45 35.95 -0.49
CA THR A 440 -27.60 36.05 -1.37
C THR A 440 -28.79 35.26 -0.83
N LEU A 441 -28.66 33.98 -0.65
CA LEU A 441 -29.74 33.09 -0.23
C LEU A 441 -30.09 33.26 1.26
N PHE A 442 -29.10 33.35 2.13
CA PHE A 442 -29.32 33.44 3.58
C PHE A 442 -30.13 34.68 3.97
N PRO A 443 -29.83 35.93 3.48
CA PRO A 443 -30.69 37.11 3.71
C PRO A 443 -32.10 36.92 3.20
N ALA A 444 -32.30 36.30 2.02
CA ALA A 444 -33.63 36.06 1.46
C ALA A 444 -34.45 35.11 2.35
N VAL A 445 -33.80 34.05 2.89
CA VAL A 445 -34.43 33.10 3.83
C VAL A 445 -34.81 33.80 5.15
N LEU A 446 -33.95 34.68 5.69
CA LEU A 446 -34.20 35.43 6.90
C LEU A 446 -35.42 36.36 6.75
N VAL A 447 -35.68 36.92 5.55
CA VAL A 447 -36.90 37.70 5.28
C VAL A 447 -38.18 36.88 5.50
N PHE A 448 -38.17 35.58 5.12
CA PHE A 448 -39.33 34.72 5.35
C PHE A 448 -39.61 34.45 6.82
N VAL A 449 -38.53 34.15 7.55
CA VAL A 449 -38.66 33.71 8.95
C VAL A 449 -38.98 34.85 9.88
N ASP A 450 -38.33 36.00 9.70
CA ASP A 450 -38.52 37.16 10.56
C ASP A 450 -39.62 38.14 10.05
N ARG A 451 -40.31 37.83 8.92
CA ARG A 451 -41.35 38.66 8.32
C ARG A 451 -42.51 39.00 9.28
N ARG A 452 -42.88 38.04 10.13
CA ARG A 452 -43.94 38.22 11.15
C ARG A 452 -43.52 39.18 12.29
N HIS A 453 -42.23 39.50 12.38
CA HIS A 453 -41.64 40.37 13.41
C HIS A 453 -41.20 41.71 12.80
N ALA A 454 -41.38 41.93 11.50
CA ALA A 454 -40.90 43.10 10.77
C ALA A 454 -41.56 44.43 11.18
N ASP A 455 -42.81 44.38 11.64
CA ASP A 455 -43.66 45.56 11.91
C ASP A 455 -43.81 45.88 13.41
N ARG A 456 -43.24 45.10 14.30
CA ARG A 456 -43.28 45.37 15.75
C ARG A 456 -41.92 45.85 16.22
N PRO A 457 -41.79 47.08 16.72
CA PRO A 457 -40.57 47.48 17.45
C PRO A 457 -40.41 46.49 18.62
N ARG A 458 -39.31 45.73 18.58
CA ARG A 458 -39.06 44.75 19.64
C ARG A 458 -38.72 45.53 20.89
N GLU A 459 -39.64 45.55 21.86
CA GLU A 459 -39.30 45.97 23.23
C GLU A 459 -38.02 45.22 23.62
N ARG A 460 -37.08 45.95 24.22
CA ARG A 460 -35.79 45.43 24.70
C ARG A 460 -36.04 44.19 25.57
N THR A 461 -36.01 43.03 24.95
CA THR A 461 -36.18 41.78 25.69
C THR A 461 -34.98 41.58 26.59
N PRO A 462 -35.17 41.15 27.88
CA PRO A 462 -34.07 40.92 28.83
C PRO A 462 -33.01 39.94 28.35
N ARG A 463 -33.32 39.10 27.36
CA ARG A 463 -32.41 38.14 26.73
C ARG A 463 -31.34 38.75 25.85
N ALA A 464 -31.52 39.93 25.25
CA ALA A 464 -30.48 40.65 24.53
C ALA A 464 -29.39 41.16 25.47
N HIS A 465 -29.73 41.41 26.73
CA HIS A 465 -28.76 41.66 27.81
C HIS A 465 -27.96 40.42 28.21
N GLN A 466 -28.42 39.18 27.86
CA GLN A 466 -27.63 37.96 28.12
C GLN A 466 -26.48 37.78 27.13
N LEU A 467 -26.59 38.19 25.87
CA LEU A 467 -25.46 38.24 24.93
C LEU A 467 -24.41 39.28 25.33
N GLU A 468 -24.83 40.42 25.93
CA GLU A 468 -23.93 41.36 26.60
C GLU A 468 -23.30 40.77 27.87
N ARG A 469 -23.97 39.82 28.54
CA ARG A 469 -23.51 39.16 29.77
C ARG A 469 -22.69 37.90 29.57
N ILE A 470 -22.55 37.34 28.36
CA ILE A 470 -21.52 36.33 28.15
C ILE A 470 -20.14 36.99 28.23
N ARG A 471 -19.75 37.27 29.44
CA ARG A 471 -18.36 37.54 29.77
C ARG A 471 -17.63 36.24 29.51
N VAL A 472 -16.56 36.27 28.70
CA VAL A 472 -15.57 35.21 28.67
C VAL A 472 -14.55 35.55 29.76
N PRO A 473 -14.86 35.25 31.05
CA PRO A 473 -14.12 35.76 32.19
C PRO A 473 -12.66 35.32 32.15
N LEU A 474 -12.38 34.25 31.48
CA LEU A 474 -11.04 33.74 31.23
C LEU A 474 -10.25 34.67 30.29
N LEU A 475 -10.85 35.09 29.18
CA LEU A 475 -10.23 35.99 28.19
C LEU A 475 -9.97 37.39 28.82
N ASP A 476 -10.97 37.91 29.53
CA ASP A 476 -10.82 39.21 30.24
C ASP A 476 -9.71 39.18 31.27
N ARG A 477 -9.58 38.06 32.04
CA ARG A 477 -8.48 37.84 32.98
C ARG A 477 -7.11 37.71 32.29
N LEU A 478 -7.02 36.94 31.22
CA LEU A 478 -5.76 36.75 30.51
C LEU A 478 -5.22 38.05 29.91
N VAL A 479 -6.09 38.91 29.39
CA VAL A 479 -5.69 40.24 28.89
C VAL A 479 -5.25 41.21 30.02
N THR A 480 -5.66 40.97 31.26
CA THR A 480 -5.19 41.77 32.42
C THR A 480 -3.75 41.45 32.83
N PHE A 481 -3.22 40.27 32.47
CA PHE A 481 -1.84 39.87 32.77
C PHE A 481 -0.94 39.79 31.51
N PRO A 482 -0.68 40.91 30.83
CA PRO A 482 -0.03 40.93 29.50
C PRO A 482 1.38 40.31 29.53
N ARG A 483 2.16 40.52 30.59
CA ARG A 483 3.52 39.96 30.71
C ARG A 483 3.49 38.44 30.82
N ALA A 484 2.56 37.88 31.59
CA ALA A 484 2.44 36.41 31.75
C ALA A 484 2.03 35.73 30.44
N VAL A 485 1.12 36.34 29.73
CA VAL A 485 0.68 35.81 28.39
C VAL A 485 1.81 35.83 27.37
N LEU A 486 2.59 36.94 27.32
CA LEU A 486 3.72 37.03 26.38
C LEU A 486 4.88 36.09 26.75
N ILE A 487 5.17 35.94 28.06
CA ILE A 487 6.18 34.98 28.52
C ILE A 487 5.74 33.55 28.15
N GLY A 488 4.47 33.19 28.44
CA GLY A 488 3.93 31.90 28.10
C GLY A 488 3.94 31.61 26.58
N ALA A 489 3.53 32.59 25.77
CA ALA A 489 3.60 32.49 24.32
C ALA A 489 5.05 32.40 23.80
N GLY A 490 5.96 33.17 24.41
CA GLY A 490 7.40 33.11 24.10
C GLY A 490 8.02 31.74 24.40
N VAL A 491 7.70 31.17 25.56
CA VAL A 491 8.17 29.84 25.97
C VAL A 491 7.58 28.77 25.01
N ALA A 492 6.28 28.82 24.75
CA ALA A 492 5.63 27.90 23.80
C ALA A 492 6.27 27.99 22.41
N THR A 493 6.56 29.20 21.93
CA THR A 493 7.21 29.40 20.62
C THR A 493 8.66 28.89 20.62
N ALA A 494 9.42 29.13 21.67
CA ALA A 494 10.79 28.60 21.81
C ALA A 494 10.81 27.07 21.80
N LEU A 495 9.90 26.44 22.54
CA LEU A 495 9.74 24.98 22.55
C LEU A 495 9.30 24.45 21.20
N ALA A 496 8.40 25.16 20.52
CA ALA A 496 7.96 24.78 19.18
C ALA A 496 9.11 24.86 18.17
N ILE A 497 9.91 25.94 18.17
CA ILE A 497 11.08 26.09 17.30
C ILE A 497 12.10 24.97 17.58
N TRP A 498 12.32 24.61 18.84
CA TRP A 498 13.18 23.49 19.19
C TRP A 498 12.65 22.14 18.71
N ALA A 499 11.33 21.96 18.63
CA ALA A 499 10.67 20.74 18.21
C ALA A 499 10.61 20.58 16.67
N VAL A 500 10.50 21.68 15.91
CA VAL A 500 10.36 21.67 14.44
C VAL A 500 11.33 20.72 13.73
N PRO A 501 12.66 20.76 13.96
CA PRO A 501 13.59 19.89 13.25
C PRO A 501 13.53 18.42 13.68
N ARG A 502 12.76 18.10 14.70
CA ARG A 502 12.60 16.74 15.27
C ARG A 502 11.35 16.02 14.80
N VAL A 503 10.42 16.75 14.17
CA VAL A 503 9.22 16.14 13.60
C VAL A 503 9.62 15.31 12.39
N GLY A 504 9.46 13.99 12.51
CA GLY A 504 9.75 13.06 11.43
C GLY A 504 8.66 13.04 10.35
N PHE A 505 8.99 12.43 9.22
CA PHE A 505 8.07 12.16 8.14
C PHE A 505 7.86 10.64 8.00
N ASP A 506 6.62 10.18 7.93
CA ASP A 506 6.26 8.79 7.65
C ASP A 506 6.02 8.62 6.16
N TYR A 507 6.94 7.93 5.50
CA TYR A 507 6.92 7.67 4.06
C TYR A 507 6.13 6.39 3.71
N ASN A 508 5.81 5.55 4.70
CA ASN A 508 5.16 4.27 4.48
C ASN A 508 3.67 4.46 4.18
N VAL A 509 3.31 4.30 2.91
CA VAL A 509 1.93 4.45 2.44
C VAL A 509 0.98 3.44 3.09
N LEU A 510 1.46 2.24 3.45
CA LEU A 510 0.65 1.24 4.16
C LEU A 510 0.21 1.70 5.56
N ASN A 511 0.96 2.64 6.18
CA ASN A 511 0.57 3.23 7.44
C ASN A 511 -0.57 4.25 7.32
N LEU A 512 -0.85 4.74 6.11
CA LEU A 512 -1.94 5.68 5.83
C LEU A 512 -3.27 5.00 5.56
N GLN A 513 -3.24 3.73 5.22
CA GLN A 513 -4.39 2.90 4.88
C GLN A 513 -5.40 2.78 6.04
N ALA A 514 -6.63 2.43 5.72
CA ALA A 514 -7.68 2.24 6.72
C ALA A 514 -7.36 1.08 7.67
N ARG A 515 -7.70 1.25 8.94
CA ARG A 515 -7.48 0.21 9.96
C ARG A 515 -8.41 -0.97 9.73
N GLY A 516 -7.84 -2.18 9.78
CA GLY A 516 -8.61 -3.43 9.76
C GLY A 516 -9.08 -3.86 8.37
N THR A 517 -8.58 -3.27 7.29
CA THR A 517 -8.84 -3.76 5.94
C THR A 517 -8.16 -5.10 5.70
N GLU A 518 -8.86 -6.00 5.03
CA GLU A 518 -8.39 -7.34 4.73
C GLU A 518 -7.13 -7.31 3.87
N SER A 519 -7.13 -6.49 2.82
CA SER A 519 -6.02 -6.39 1.87
C SER A 519 -4.72 -5.97 2.54
N VAL A 520 -4.75 -4.98 3.45
CA VAL A 520 -3.57 -4.54 4.22
C VAL A 520 -3.08 -5.62 5.19
N ALA A 521 -4.01 -6.34 5.83
CA ALA A 521 -3.65 -7.41 6.76
C ALA A 521 -2.89 -8.54 6.05
N TRP A 522 -3.35 -8.96 4.87
CA TRP A 522 -2.69 -9.99 4.08
C TRP A 522 -1.40 -9.50 3.45
N GLU A 523 -1.31 -8.26 2.98
CA GLU A 523 -0.05 -7.68 2.47
C GLU A 523 1.04 -7.70 3.55
N ARG A 524 0.71 -7.31 4.78
CA ARG A 524 1.65 -7.39 5.91
C ARG A 524 2.08 -8.81 6.25
N ARG A 525 1.18 -9.80 6.09
CA ARG A 525 1.54 -11.22 6.26
C ARG A 525 2.53 -11.70 5.19
N ILE A 526 2.32 -11.29 3.93
CA ILE A 526 3.26 -11.57 2.85
C ILE A 526 4.64 -11.01 3.19
N LEU A 527 4.70 -9.72 3.56
CA LEU A 527 5.96 -9.05 3.91
C LEU A 527 6.66 -9.72 5.10
N ALA A 528 5.92 -10.19 6.10
CA ALA A 528 6.48 -10.86 7.27
C ALA A 528 6.98 -12.27 6.98
N GLY A 529 6.31 -13.01 6.07
CA GLY A 529 6.64 -14.41 5.78
C GLY A 529 7.67 -14.59 4.67
N THR A 530 7.73 -13.67 3.69
CA THR A 530 8.60 -13.84 2.52
C THR A 530 9.78 -12.89 2.50
N GLY A 531 9.73 -11.79 3.27
CA GLY A 531 10.66 -10.68 3.10
C GLY A 531 10.60 -10.04 1.70
N ARG A 532 9.75 -10.57 0.81
CA ARG A 532 9.55 -10.10 -0.57
C ARG A 532 8.26 -9.31 -0.66
N SER A 533 8.33 -8.13 -1.22
CA SER A 533 7.18 -7.29 -1.55
C SER A 533 6.82 -7.51 -3.03
N GLY A 534 5.55 -7.34 -3.37
CA GLY A 534 5.14 -7.17 -4.77
C GLY A 534 5.65 -5.87 -5.41
N PHE A 535 6.33 -5.03 -4.63
CA PHE A 535 6.90 -3.76 -5.04
C PHE A 535 8.31 -3.94 -5.60
N ASN A 536 8.41 -4.28 -6.89
CA ASN A 536 9.68 -4.52 -7.57
C ASN A 536 10.10 -3.33 -8.42
N GLY A 537 11.42 -3.10 -8.52
CA GLY A 537 11.99 -2.28 -9.57
C GLY A 537 11.79 -2.98 -10.93
N LEU A 538 11.55 -2.22 -11.98
CA LEU A 538 11.24 -2.73 -13.30
C LEU A 538 12.17 -2.13 -14.33
N SER A 539 12.79 -2.99 -15.14
CA SER A 539 13.60 -2.63 -16.28
C SER A 539 13.23 -3.48 -17.50
N SER A 540 13.61 -3.08 -18.68
CA SER A 540 13.38 -3.84 -19.89
C SER A 540 14.63 -3.98 -20.75
N ALA A 541 14.67 -5.04 -21.58
CA ALA A 541 15.72 -5.29 -22.53
C ALA A 541 15.12 -5.59 -23.92
N SER A 542 15.81 -5.16 -24.97
CA SER A 542 15.40 -5.36 -26.36
C SER A 542 15.88 -6.71 -26.95
N SER A 543 16.87 -7.33 -26.33
CA SER A 543 17.42 -8.62 -26.73
C SER A 543 17.79 -9.49 -25.54
N LEU A 544 17.93 -10.81 -25.76
CA LEU A 544 18.38 -11.73 -24.70
C LEU A 544 19.79 -11.41 -24.22
N GLU A 545 20.66 -10.89 -25.07
CA GLU A 545 22.03 -10.51 -24.70
C GLU A 545 22.02 -9.28 -23.78
N GLU A 546 21.22 -8.26 -24.11
CA GLU A 546 21.00 -7.10 -23.24
C GLU A 546 20.39 -7.52 -21.92
N LEU A 547 19.40 -8.44 -21.95
CA LEU A 547 18.76 -8.99 -20.77
C LEU A 547 19.79 -9.63 -19.80
N ARG A 548 20.65 -10.52 -20.31
CA ARG A 548 21.71 -11.16 -19.50
C ARG A 548 22.68 -10.14 -18.92
N ARG A 549 23.11 -9.18 -19.73
CA ARG A 549 24.03 -8.14 -19.28
C ARG A 549 23.42 -7.28 -18.17
N LYS A 550 22.16 -6.82 -18.35
CA LYS A 550 21.44 -6.01 -17.35
C LYS A 550 21.16 -6.82 -16.07
N GLN A 551 20.70 -8.07 -16.20
CA GLN A 551 20.45 -8.93 -15.06
C GLN A 551 21.70 -9.14 -14.22
N ALA A 552 22.82 -9.53 -14.83
CA ALA A 552 24.10 -9.73 -14.13
C ALA A 552 24.64 -8.44 -13.50
N ALA A 553 24.29 -7.26 -14.06
CA ALA A 553 24.66 -5.98 -13.47
C ALA A 553 23.77 -5.62 -12.28
N PHE A 554 22.46 -5.87 -12.33
CA PHE A 554 21.53 -5.65 -11.22
C PHE A 554 21.83 -6.59 -10.03
N GLU A 555 22.13 -7.85 -10.27
CA GLU A 555 22.46 -8.85 -9.22
C GLU A 555 23.68 -8.45 -8.38
N LYS A 556 24.58 -7.62 -8.93
CA LYS A 556 25.76 -7.12 -8.21
C LYS A 556 25.48 -5.92 -7.31
N LEU A 557 24.31 -5.33 -7.39
CA LEU A 557 23.99 -4.13 -6.61
C LEU A 557 23.69 -4.47 -5.15
N PRO A 558 24.27 -3.74 -4.18
CA PRO A 558 24.08 -4.02 -2.75
C PRO A 558 22.64 -3.91 -2.27
N SER A 559 21.83 -3.08 -2.94
CA SER A 559 20.42 -2.86 -2.61
C SER A 559 19.45 -3.87 -3.23
N VAL A 560 19.96 -4.80 -4.04
CA VAL A 560 19.18 -5.82 -4.74
C VAL A 560 19.32 -7.17 -4.03
N SER A 561 18.20 -7.87 -3.83
CA SER A 561 18.18 -9.23 -3.26
C SER A 561 18.12 -10.30 -4.34
N ASP A 562 17.33 -10.09 -5.38
CA ASP A 562 17.09 -11.06 -6.45
C ASP A 562 16.61 -10.34 -7.72
N VAL A 563 16.83 -11.00 -8.88
CA VAL A 563 16.40 -10.48 -10.18
C VAL A 563 15.63 -11.54 -10.95
N ASP A 564 14.38 -11.26 -11.25
CA ASP A 564 13.50 -12.16 -11.98
C ASP A 564 13.36 -11.74 -13.44
N SER A 565 13.51 -12.70 -14.35
CA SER A 565 13.28 -12.52 -15.78
C SER A 565 12.91 -13.84 -16.46
N VAL A 566 12.69 -13.80 -17.76
CA VAL A 566 12.48 -15.01 -18.57
C VAL A 566 13.69 -15.96 -18.56
N LEU A 567 14.89 -15.48 -18.18
CA LEU A 567 16.09 -16.30 -18.08
C LEU A 567 16.01 -17.40 -17.01
N ARG A 568 15.11 -17.28 -16.03
CA ARG A 568 14.82 -18.41 -15.10
C ARG A 568 14.25 -19.64 -15.81
N VAL A 569 13.66 -19.45 -16.97
CA VAL A 569 13.04 -20.52 -17.76
C VAL A 569 13.85 -20.89 -19.00
N ILE A 570 14.74 -20.01 -19.46
CA ILE A 570 15.64 -20.26 -20.57
C ILE A 570 17.03 -20.60 -20.01
N PRO A 571 17.45 -21.89 -20.04
CA PRO A 571 18.74 -22.28 -19.47
C PRO A 571 19.91 -21.61 -20.19
N ASP A 572 20.94 -21.28 -19.43
CA ASP A 572 22.20 -20.77 -19.98
C ASP A 572 23.04 -21.90 -20.56
N ASP A 573 24.00 -21.55 -21.44
CA ASP A 573 25.00 -22.45 -22.00
C ASP A 573 24.46 -23.74 -22.62
N GLN A 574 23.24 -23.65 -23.19
CA GLN A 574 22.56 -24.82 -23.76
C GLN A 574 23.40 -25.61 -24.78
N PRO A 575 24.18 -24.98 -25.70
CA PRO A 575 25.00 -25.75 -26.64
C PRO A 575 26.02 -26.64 -25.93
N GLU A 576 26.70 -26.13 -24.87
CA GLU A 576 27.68 -26.90 -24.08
C GLU A 576 26.96 -28.01 -23.29
N LYS A 577 25.86 -27.69 -22.63
CA LYS A 577 25.03 -28.64 -21.86
C LYS A 577 24.53 -29.79 -22.77
N ILE A 578 24.03 -29.47 -23.96
CA ILE A 578 23.59 -30.45 -24.94
C ILE A 578 24.76 -31.33 -25.40
N ALA A 579 25.93 -30.76 -25.59
CA ALA A 579 27.16 -31.54 -25.94
C ALA A 579 27.52 -32.52 -24.85
N ILE A 580 27.47 -32.08 -23.57
CA ILE A 580 27.74 -32.97 -22.42
C ILE A 580 26.70 -34.08 -22.35
N ILE A 581 25.41 -33.79 -22.49
CA ILE A 581 24.35 -34.78 -22.48
C ILE A 581 24.54 -35.79 -23.61
N LYS A 582 24.82 -35.32 -24.82
CA LYS A 582 25.10 -36.19 -25.97
C LYS A 582 26.33 -37.10 -25.77
N SER A 583 27.31 -36.74 -24.96
CA SER A 583 28.47 -37.56 -24.71
C SER A 583 28.16 -38.83 -23.93
N PHE A 584 27.19 -38.83 -23.03
CA PHE A 584 26.78 -40.00 -22.24
C PHE A 584 25.47 -40.66 -22.71
N ALA A 585 24.72 -40.00 -23.57
CA ALA A 585 23.44 -40.51 -24.09
C ALA A 585 23.56 -41.91 -24.75
N PRO A 586 24.61 -42.22 -25.58
CA PRO A 586 24.78 -43.54 -26.16
C PRO A 586 24.97 -44.66 -25.14
N LEU A 587 25.45 -44.34 -23.92
CA LEU A 587 25.68 -45.31 -22.85
C LEU A 587 24.38 -45.70 -22.13
N VAL A 588 23.45 -44.78 -22.06
CA VAL A 588 22.19 -44.93 -21.26
C VAL A 588 21.01 -45.29 -22.16
N ALA A 589 20.92 -44.74 -23.37
CA ALA A 589 19.76 -44.89 -24.25
C ALA A 589 19.45 -46.36 -24.64
N PRO A 590 20.43 -47.26 -24.90
CA PRO A 590 20.17 -48.64 -25.31
C PRO A 590 19.76 -49.55 -24.13
N ILE A 591 20.00 -49.15 -22.89
CA ILE A 591 19.71 -49.96 -21.70
C ILE A 591 18.20 -50.17 -21.55
N ARG A 592 17.79 -51.42 -21.44
CA ARG A 592 16.39 -51.83 -21.20
C ARG A 592 16.31 -52.41 -19.79
N VAL A 593 15.31 -51.91 -19.02
CA VAL A 593 15.07 -52.44 -17.66
C VAL A 593 14.27 -53.73 -17.76
N GLY A 594 14.86 -54.83 -17.29
CA GLY A 594 14.24 -56.11 -17.20
C GLY A 594 13.22 -56.25 -16.10
N HIS A 595 12.63 -57.46 -15.95
CA HIS A 595 11.70 -57.69 -14.82
C HIS A 595 12.48 -58.15 -13.60
N SER A 596 12.06 -57.69 -12.46
CA SER A 596 12.68 -58.05 -11.18
C SER A 596 12.27 -59.50 -10.85
N SER A 597 13.27 -60.40 -10.68
CA SER A 597 13.05 -61.75 -10.20
C SER A 597 12.75 -61.78 -8.71
N PRO A 598 12.02 -62.75 -8.18
CA PRO A 598 11.83 -62.90 -6.73
C PRO A 598 13.13 -62.95 -5.97
N VAL A 599 13.16 -62.49 -4.73
CA VAL A 599 14.32 -62.44 -3.88
C VAL A 599 14.82 -63.86 -3.58
N GLU A 600 16.05 -64.19 -4.03
CA GLU A 600 16.74 -65.39 -3.66
C GLU A 600 17.57 -65.14 -2.41
N LEU A 601 17.07 -65.61 -1.26
CA LEU A 601 17.65 -65.32 0.06
C LEU A 601 19.10 -65.80 0.19
N ASP A 602 19.43 -66.98 -0.40
CA ASP A 602 20.76 -67.56 -0.33
C ASP A 602 21.79 -66.77 -1.16
N ARG A 603 21.37 -66.29 -2.33
CA ARG A 603 22.19 -65.40 -3.18
C ARG A 603 22.42 -64.05 -2.50
N LEU A 604 21.39 -63.50 -1.87
CA LEU A 604 21.48 -62.25 -1.11
C LEU A 604 22.41 -62.36 0.08
N LYS A 605 22.31 -63.45 0.87
CA LYS A 605 23.24 -63.73 1.98
C LYS A 605 24.67 -63.87 1.52
N LYS A 606 24.89 -64.52 0.38
CA LYS A 606 26.24 -64.66 -0.21
C LYS A 606 26.78 -63.29 -0.58
N ALA A 607 26.04 -62.46 -1.28
CA ALA A 607 26.48 -61.10 -1.67
C ALA A 607 26.85 -60.25 -0.43
N LEU A 608 26.04 -60.30 0.62
CA LEU A 608 26.31 -59.61 1.90
C LEU A 608 27.55 -60.16 2.60
N ALA A 609 27.74 -61.48 2.57
CA ALA A 609 28.93 -62.12 3.16
C ALA A 609 30.25 -61.76 2.39
N ASP A 610 30.16 -61.66 1.08
CA ASP A 610 31.27 -61.19 0.25
C ASP A 610 31.59 -59.71 0.51
N ILE A 611 30.60 -58.82 0.64
CA ILE A 611 30.78 -57.42 1.05
C ILE A 611 31.41 -57.34 2.45
N LYS A 612 30.93 -58.11 3.41
CA LYS A 612 31.49 -58.18 4.76
C LYS A 612 32.98 -58.59 4.71
N ARG A 613 33.30 -59.62 3.96
CA ARG A 613 34.69 -60.09 3.81
C ARG A 613 35.63 -59.03 3.32
N ARG A 614 35.18 -58.21 2.35
CA ARG A 614 35.98 -57.05 1.83
C ARG A 614 36.16 -55.99 2.90
N PHE A 615 35.10 -55.61 3.63
CA PHE A 615 35.25 -54.70 4.74
C PHE A 615 36.17 -55.25 5.84
N ASP A 616 36.15 -56.51 6.08
CA ASP A 616 37.06 -57.16 7.06
C ASP A 616 38.55 -57.04 6.62
N VAL A 617 38.83 -57.20 5.32
CA VAL A 617 40.17 -56.98 4.75
C VAL A 617 40.60 -55.52 4.90
N VAL A 618 39.75 -54.56 4.47
CA VAL A 618 40.00 -53.12 4.63
C VAL A 618 40.22 -52.75 6.10
N ALA A 619 39.44 -53.32 7.02
CA ALA A 619 39.56 -53.05 8.44
C ALA A 619 40.88 -53.64 9.02
N ALA A 620 41.30 -54.79 8.52
CA ALA A 620 42.58 -55.42 8.94
C ALA A 620 43.82 -54.61 8.45
N GLU A 621 43.77 -54.06 7.23
CA GLU A 621 44.80 -53.23 6.66
C GLU A 621 44.82 -51.80 7.26
N ALA A 622 43.72 -51.16 7.45
CA ALA A 622 43.63 -49.80 7.99
C ALA A 622 43.85 -49.73 9.51
N GLY A 623 43.63 -50.79 10.24
CA GLY A 623 43.78 -50.86 11.71
C GLY A 623 42.98 -49.75 12.41
N THR A 624 43.68 -48.90 13.19
CA THR A 624 43.02 -47.78 13.93
C THR A 624 42.63 -46.59 13.05
N LYS A 625 43.11 -46.54 11.81
CA LYS A 625 42.85 -45.45 10.85
C LYS A 625 41.59 -45.68 9.98
N LEU A 626 40.81 -46.72 10.26
CA LEU A 626 39.57 -46.99 9.50
C LEU A 626 38.56 -45.80 9.61
N PRO A 627 38.13 -45.20 8.48
CA PRO A 627 37.17 -44.13 8.49
C PRO A 627 35.88 -44.50 9.24
N PRO A 628 35.28 -43.57 10.03
CA PRO A 628 34.06 -43.85 10.81
C PRO A 628 32.89 -44.35 9.95
N GLU A 629 32.78 -43.84 8.73
CA GLU A 629 31.74 -44.19 7.78
C GLU A 629 31.86 -45.66 7.33
N VAL A 630 33.08 -46.10 6.99
CA VAL A 630 33.34 -47.48 6.59
C VAL A 630 33.09 -48.47 7.74
N ARG A 631 33.47 -48.06 8.96
CA ARG A 631 33.21 -48.85 10.16
C ARG A 631 31.67 -49.01 10.38
N ALA A 632 30.94 -47.92 10.24
CA ALA A 632 29.47 -47.94 10.41
C ALA A 632 28.79 -48.84 9.37
N VAL A 633 29.20 -48.79 8.10
CA VAL A 633 28.64 -49.63 7.03
C VAL A 633 28.99 -51.12 7.27
N ARG A 634 30.21 -51.41 7.70
CA ARG A 634 30.64 -52.78 8.07
C ARG A 634 29.79 -53.34 9.21
N GLU A 635 29.62 -52.59 10.30
CA GLU A 635 28.80 -52.98 11.42
C GLU A 635 27.33 -53.23 11.01
N LYS A 636 26.81 -52.36 10.14
CA LYS A 636 25.45 -52.51 9.60
C LYS A 636 25.31 -53.77 8.74
N THR A 637 26.30 -54.05 7.88
CA THR A 637 26.32 -55.26 7.07
C THR A 637 26.27 -56.51 7.96
N ILE A 638 27.05 -56.54 9.02
CA ILE A 638 27.05 -57.63 10.01
C ILE A 638 25.69 -57.76 10.70
N ALA A 639 25.07 -56.61 11.08
CA ALA A 639 23.76 -56.59 11.69
C ALA A 639 22.69 -57.17 10.76
N VAL A 640 22.67 -56.75 9.49
CA VAL A 640 21.72 -57.26 8.47
C VAL A 640 21.88 -58.78 8.27
N ILE A 641 23.12 -59.30 8.18
CA ILE A 641 23.34 -60.76 8.07
C ILE A 641 22.77 -61.48 9.27
N ARG A 642 23.00 -61.02 10.50
CA ARG A 642 22.45 -61.61 11.72
C ARG A 642 20.92 -61.58 11.76
N LEU A 643 20.31 -60.50 11.24
CA LEU A 643 18.85 -60.37 11.14
C LEU A 643 18.28 -61.42 10.18
N LEU A 644 18.89 -61.55 9.00
CA LEU A 644 18.51 -62.54 8.00
C LEU A 644 18.65 -63.97 8.50
N ASP A 645 19.67 -64.28 9.37
CA ASP A 645 19.84 -65.61 9.95
C ASP A 645 18.83 -65.93 11.06
N ARG A 646 18.32 -64.91 11.73
CA ARG A 646 17.32 -65.08 12.80
C ARG A 646 15.89 -65.07 12.29
N SER A 647 15.65 -64.50 11.08
CA SER A 647 14.31 -64.37 10.50
C SER A 647 13.85 -65.73 9.92
N LYS A 648 12.52 -66.00 10.02
CA LYS A 648 11.91 -67.12 9.29
C LYS A 648 12.00 -66.82 7.78
N ARG A 649 12.41 -67.86 7.00
CA ARG A 649 12.66 -67.75 5.56
C ARG A 649 11.53 -67.10 4.81
N ASP A 650 10.29 -67.61 4.96
CA ASP A 650 9.12 -67.12 4.24
C ASP A 650 8.79 -65.64 4.60
N SER A 651 8.98 -65.27 5.86
CA SER A 651 8.75 -63.90 6.32
C SER A 651 9.79 -62.93 5.80
N ALA A 652 11.07 -63.34 5.76
CA ALA A 652 12.17 -62.54 5.22
C ALA A 652 12.03 -62.35 3.71
N GLU A 653 11.68 -63.43 2.98
CA GLU A 653 11.45 -63.38 1.54
C GLU A 653 10.27 -62.46 1.18
N ALA A 654 9.15 -62.53 1.93
CA ALA A 654 8.01 -61.64 1.73
C ALA A 654 8.37 -60.17 1.98
N ALA A 655 9.04 -59.85 3.09
CA ALA A 655 9.47 -58.50 3.44
C ALA A 655 10.46 -57.88 2.41
N LEU A 656 11.42 -58.71 1.98
CA LEU A 656 12.44 -58.27 1.00
C LEU A 656 11.89 -58.17 -0.42
N ASN A 657 10.95 -59.04 -0.83
CA ASN A 657 10.23 -58.87 -2.10
C ASN A 657 9.45 -57.57 -2.17
N TYR A 658 8.81 -57.17 -1.05
CA TYR A 658 8.15 -55.91 -0.98
C TYR A 658 9.13 -54.72 -1.12
N LEU A 659 10.27 -54.74 -0.42
CA LEU A 659 11.31 -53.72 -0.53
C LEU A 659 11.86 -53.66 -1.95
N GLN A 660 12.17 -54.83 -2.54
CA GLN A 660 12.66 -54.94 -3.90
C GLN A 660 11.69 -54.34 -4.92
N ALA A 661 10.39 -54.56 -4.74
CA ALA A 661 9.37 -53.99 -5.60
C ALA A 661 9.28 -52.43 -5.49
N GLN A 662 9.56 -51.87 -4.30
CA GLN A 662 9.69 -50.44 -4.12
C GLN A 662 10.97 -49.90 -4.78
N LEU A 663 12.10 -50.50 -4.54
CA LEU A 663 13.37 -50.17 -5.16
C LEU A 663 13.32 -50.23 -6.69
N TYR A 664 12.68 -51.30 -7.23
CA TYR A 664 12.44 -51.44 -8.65
C TYR A 664 11.62 -50.29 -9.25
N ARG A 665 10.49 -50.00 -8.65
CA ARG A 665 9.61 -48.91 -9.14
C ARG A 665 10.34 -47.57 -9.11
N ASP A 666 11.06 -47.29 -8.06
CA ASP A 666 11.83 -46.06 -7.90
C ASP A 666 12.97 -45.97 -8.94
N PHE A 667 13.72 -47.05 -9.14
CA PHE A 667 14.72 -47.13 -10.16
C PHE A 667 14.17 -46.91 -11.58
N VAL A 668 13.09 -47.63 -11.90
CA VAL A 668 12.42 -47.51 -13.20
C VAL A 668 11.98 -46.08 -13.46
N SER A 669 11.35 -45.42 -12.48
CA SER A 669 10.90 -44.03 -12.60
C SER A 669 12.06 -43.07 -12.90
N LYS A 670 13.14 -43.18 -12.11
CA LYS A 670 14.32 -42.33 -12.26
C LYS A 670 15.11 -42.61 -13.54
N PHE A 671 15.28 -43.90 -13.87
CA PHE A 671 16.03 -44.30 -15.05
C PHE A 671 15.33 -43.89 -16.35
N TYR A 672 14.02 -44.13 -16.47
CA TYR A 672 13.26 -43.64 -17.61
C TYR A 672 13.13 -42.10 -17.63
N GLY A 673 13.10 -41.47 -16.47
CA GLY A 673 13.24 -40.04 -16.33
C GLY A 673 14.52 -39.52 -16.98
N LEU A 674 15.66 -40.15 -16.70
CA LEU A 674 16.93 -39.85 -17.33
C LEU A 674 16.88 -40.08 -18.84
N GLN A 675 16.41 -41.25 -19.29
CA GLN A 675 16.35 -41.59 -20.70
C GLN A 675 15.51 -40.59 -21.51
N ARG A 676 14.40 -40.09 -20.98
CA ARG A 676 13.57 -39.06 -21.63
C ARG A 676 14.33 -37.75 -21.83
N ASN A 677 15.33 -37.46 -21.03
CA ASN A 677 16.12 -36.22 -21.06
C ASN A 677 17.42 -36.32 -21.87
N LEU A 678 17.71 -37.45 -22.49
CA LEU A 678 18.97 -37.68 -23.25
C LEU A 678 19.07 -36.99 -24.61
N SER A 679 17.96 -36.53 -25.14
CA SER A 679 17.89 -35.85 -26.43
C SER A 679 17.16 -34.50 -26.30
N PRO A 680 17.66 -33.59 -25.44
CA PRO A 680 17.00 -32.31 -25.23
C PRO A 680 17.10 -31.44 -26.48
N THR A 681 16.01 -30.81 -26.82
CA THR A 681 15.97 -29.71 -27.79
C THR A 681 16.24 -28.40 -27.07
N THR A 682 16.85 -27.44 -27.77
CA THR A 682 17.08 -26.10 -27.26
C THR A 682 15.76 -25.47 -26.77
N VAL A 683 15.78 -24.93 -25.56
CA VAL A 683 14.66 -24.16 -25.02
C VAL A 683 14.72 -22.77 -25.63
N THR A 684 13.68 -22.38 -26.33
CA THR A 684 13.54 -21.08 -26.97
C THR A 684 12.41 -20.27 -26.31
N ILE A 685 12.27 -19.00 -26.68
CA ILE A 685 11.17 -18.14 -26.23
C ILE A 685 9.78 -18.75 -26.50
N LYS A 686 9.67 -19.53 -27.59
CA LYS A 686 8.40 -20.20 -27.97
C LYS A 686 8.01 -21.33 -27.01
N ASP A 687 8.98 -21.87 -26.30
CA ASP A 687 8.80 -22.97 -25.33
C ASP A 687 8.44 -22.46 -23.93
N VAL A 688 8.57 -21.14 -23.70
CA VAL A 688 8.19 -20.52 -22.41
C VAL A 688 6.69 -20.64 -22.22
N PRO A 689 6.21 -21.12 -21.05
CA PRO A 689 4.80 -21.19 -20.73
C PRO A 689 4.09 -19.85 -20.97
N ASP A 690 2.84 -19.88 -21.46
CA ASP A 690 2.11 -18.67 -21.81
C ASP A 690 1.95 -17.71 -20.62
N GLU A 691 1.86 -18.26 -19.42
CA GLU A 691 1.76 -17.53 -18.17
C GLU A 691 3.01 -16.66 -17.92
N LEU A 692 4.20 -17.23 -18.14
CA LEU A 692 5.47 -16.54 -17.99
C LEU A 692 5.81 -15.68 -19.21
N ARG A 693 5.42 -16.12 -20.38
CA ARG A 693 5.64 -15.35 -21.62
C ARG A 693 4.91 -14.01 -21.54
N ARG A 694 3.63 -13.99 -21.17
CA ARG A 694 2.86 -12.75 -21.00
C ARG A 694 3.42 -11.85 -19.92
N LYS A 695 3.97 -12.45 -18.84
CA LYS A 695 4.55 -11.70 -17.75
C LYS A 695 5.89 -11.04 -18.11
N PHE A 696 6.75 -11.78 -18.82
CA PHE A 696 8.13 -11.35 -19.04
C PHE A 696 8.45 -10.90 -20.47
N ILE A 697 7.52 -11.04 -21.40
CA ILE A 697 7.71 -10.64 -22.80
C ILE A 697 6.57 -9.71 -23.20
N GLY A 698 6.93 -8.47 -23.52
CA GLY A 698 6.00 -7.43 -23.94
C GLY A 698 5.43 -7.65 -25.35
N GLU A 699 4.46 -6.84 -25.73
CA GLU A 699 3.79 -6.90 -27.03
C GLU A 699 4.75 -6.66 -28.21
N SER A 700 5.75 -5.81 -28.04
CA SER A 700 6.79 -5.54 -29.04
C SER A 700 7.94 -6.56 -29.02
N GLY A 701 7.91 -7.55 -28.13
CA GLY A 701 8.94 -8.56 -27.94
C GLY A 701 10.09 -8.13 -27.01
N ARG A 702 9.94 -7.03 -26.27
CA ARG A 702 10.88 -6.63 -25.21
C ARG A 702 10.76 -7.57 -24.00
N PHE A 703 11.88 -7.73 -23.28
CA PHE A 703 11.96 -8.59 -22.10
C PHE A 703 11.85 -7.76 -20.83
N LEU A 704 11.06 -8.23 -19.88
CA LEU A 704 10.91 -7.64 -18.56
C LEU A 704 12.00 -8.16 -17.61
N ILE A 705 12.50 -7.25 -16.77
CA ILE A 705 13.36 -7.54 -15.63
C ILE A 705 12.65 -7.00 -14.38
N GLN A 706 12.37 -7.88 -13.43
CA GLN A 706 11.84 -7.52 -12.12
C GLN A 706 12.97 -7.60 -11.08
N ILE A 707 13.20 -6.50 -10.36
CA ILE A 707 14.35 -6.33 -9.47
C ILE A 707 13.83 -6.20 -8.05
N GLN A 708 14.15 -7.17 -7.21
CA GLN A 708 13.68 -7.23 -5.83
C GLN A 708 14.60 -6.42 -4.91
N PRO A 709 14.04 -5.53 -4.07
CA PRO A 709 14.82 -4.76 -3.11
C PRO A 709 15.30 -5.65 -1.96
N LYS A 710 16.54 -5.42 -1.53
CA LYS A 710 17.11 -5.96 -0.29
C LYS A 710 16.98 -4.99 0.86
N VAL A 711 16.92 -3.69 0.55
CA VAL A 711 16.80 -2.60 1.51
C VAL A 711 15.33 -2.28 1.76
N ASP A 712 15.04 -1.68 2.92
CA ASP A 712 13.68 -1.23 3.21
C ASP A 712 13.29 -0.04 2.33
N ILE A 713 12.50 -0.31 1.29
CA ILE A 713 11.98 0.70 0.34
C ILE A 713 10.85 1.55 0.92
N TRP A 714 10.34 1.21 2.08
CA TRP A 714 9.33 2.00 2.79
C TRP A 714 9.96 3.14 3.60
N GLU A 715 11.28 3.10 3.80
CA GLU A 715 12.06 4.20 4.33
C GLU A 715 12.71 5.02 3.20
N LYS A 716 12.69 6.37 3.34
CA LYS A 716 13.24 7.29 2.31
C LYS A 716 14.68 6.99 1.93
N ALA A 717 15.51 6.67 2.94
CA ALA A 717 16.93 6.38 2.73
C ALA A 717 17.14 5.12 1.89
N GLY A 718 16.43 4.03 2.23
CA GLY A 718 16.49 2.77 1.49
C GLY A 718 15.92 2.90 0.08
N ALA A 719 14.76 3.57 -0.09
CA ALA A 719 14.20 3.85 -1.41
C ALA A 719 15.15 4.68 -2.28
N ALA A 720 15.74 5.73 -1.71
CA ALA A 720 16.70 6.59 -2.41
C ALA A 720 17.97 5.83 -2.83
N GLN A 721 18.47 4.94 -1.98
CA GLN A 721 19.61 4.08 -2.29
C GLN A 721 19.24 3.14 -3.44
N PHE A 722 18.14 2.43 -3.33
CA PHE A 722 17.68 1.47 -4.33
C PHE A 722 17.52 2.14 -5.70
N VAL A 723 16.77 3.24 -5.79
CA VAL A 723 16.56 3.95 -7.06
C VAL A 723 17.87 4.49 -7.66
N ARG A 724 18.78 5.02 -6.84
CA ARG A 724 20.07 5.50 -7.34
C ARG A 724 20.91 4.36 -7.91
N GLU A 725 21.00 3.25 -7.20
CA GLU A 725 21.78 2.09 -7.64
C GLU A 725 21.19 1.49 -8.91
N LEU A 726 19.89 1.32 -9.01
CA LEU A 726 19.23 0.83 -10.22
C LEU A 726 19.53 1.71 -11.45
N ARG A 727 19.52 3.03 -11.28
CA ARG A 727 19.82 3.99 -12.35
C ARG A 727 21.27 3.97 -12.84
N THR A 728 22.18 3.38 -12.10
CA THR A 728 23.57 3.17 -12.58
C THR A 728 23.61 2.11 -13.68
N VAL A 729 22.67 1.16 -13.68
CA VAL A 729 22.57 0.09 -14.67
C VAL A 729 21.62 0.47 -15.80
N ASP A 730 20.45 0.99 -15.44
CA ASP A 730 19.44 1.42 -16.39
C ASP A 730 18.81 2.77 -15.96
N PRO A 731 19.10 3.86 -16.67
CA PRO A 731 18.52 5.17 -16.38
C PRO A 731 16.99 5.21 -16.49
N ASP A 732 16.40 4.31 -17.28
CA ASP A 732 14.97 4.24 -17.55
C ASP A 732 14.22 3.28 -16.62
N VAL A 733 14.90 2.79 -15.59
CA VAL A 733 14.26 1.93 -14.57
C VAL A 733 13.01 2.60 -14.00
N THR A 734 11.98 1.79 -13.82
CA THR A 734 10.67 2.20 -13.30
C THR A 734 10.14 1.20 -12.28
N GLY A 735 8.86 1.18 -12.03
CA GLY A 735 8.20 0.27 -11.09
C GLY A 735 7.70 0.97 -9.83
N PRO A 736 6.85 0.30 -9.03
CA PRO A 736 6.23 0.89 -7.85
C PRO A 736 7.18 1.57 -6.87
N PRO A 737 8.37 1.00 -6.50
CA PRO A 737 9.31 1.67 -5.62
C PRO A 737 9.86 2.98 -6.20
N VAL A 738 10.16 2.99 -7.51
CA VAL A 738 10.68 4.18 -8.20
C VAL A 738 9.62 5.27 -8.24
N ILE A 739 8.37 4.90 -8.59
CA ILE A 739 7.24 5.84 -8.65
C ILE A 739 6.94 6.40 -7.26
N THR A 740 6.89 5.56 -6.24
CA THR A 740 6.63 5.99 -4.86
C THR A 740 7.70 6.95 -4.37
N TYR A 741 8.97 6.66 -4.63
CA TYR A 741 10.09 7.53 -4.27
C TYR A 741 10.01 8.89 -4.98
N GLU A 742 9.86 8.89 -6.30
CA GLU A 742 9.76 10.12 -7.10
C GLU A 742 8.52 10.95 -6.74
N ALA A 743 7.37 10.28 -6.56
CA ALA A 743 6.16 10.94 -6.11
C ALA A 743 6.36 11.60 -4.74
N THR A 744 7.02 10.92 -3.81
CA THR A 744 7.30 11.46 -2.47
C THR A 744 8.21 12.68 -2.53
N VAL A 745 9.28 12.63 -3.34
CA VAL A 745 10.18 13.77 -3.55
C VAL A 745 9.45 14.96 -4.19
N LEU A 746 8.60 14.67 -5.19
CA LEU A 746 7.78 15.69 -5.83
C LEU A 746 6.81 16.34 -4.85
N MET A 747 6.11 15.53 -4.05
CA MET A 747 5.19 16.01 -3.01
C MET A 747 5.89 16.86 -1.96
N GLU A 748 7.08 16.46 -1.52
CA GLU A 748 7.88 17.22 -0.56
C GLU A 748 8.24 18.62 -1.08
N ARG A 749 8.62 18.73 -2.36
CA ARG A 749 8.87 20.01 -3.03
C ARG A 749 7.58 20.83 -3.20
N ALA A 750 6.54 20.22 -3.73
CA ALA A 750 5.25 20.86 -3.95
C ALA A 750 4.68 21.45 -2.64
N TYR A 751 4.90 20.76 -1.54
CA TYR A 751 4.48 21.15 -0.23
C TYR A 751 5.23 22.38 0.31
N LEU A 752 6.56 22.39 0.22
CA LEU A 752 7.35 23.54 0.66
C LEU A 752 7.01 24.79 -0.16
N THR A 753 6.92 24.64 -1.48
CA THR A 753 6.54 25.72 -2.38
C THR A 753 5.10 26.20 -2.16
N GLY A 754 4.14 25.28 -1.98
CA GLY A 754 2.74 25.61 -1.70
C GLY A 754 2.58 26.37 -0.37
N THR A 755 3.28 25.95 0.68
CA THR A 755 3.28 26.63 1.98
C THR A 755 3.87 28.05 1.87
N LEU A 756 4.99 28.20 1.16
CA LEU A 756 5.60 29.50 0.90
C LEU A 756 4.66 30.42 0.11
N TYR A 757 4.06 29.91 -0.95
CA TYR A 757 3.13 30.68 -1.77
C TYR A 757 1.88 31.10 -0.99
N ALA A 758 1.33 30.22 -0.15
CA ALA A 758 0.23 30.54 0.75
C ALA A 758 0.60 31.67 1.70
N PHE A 759 1.80 31.62 2.28
CA PHE A 759 2.32 32.66 3.17
C PHE A 759 2.45 34.02 2.45
N VAL A 760 3.04 34.04 1.26
CA VAL A 760 3.22 35.24 0.46
C VAL A 760 1.85 35.82 0.00
N LEU A 761 0.94 34.97 -0.45
CA LEU A 761 -0.39 35.39 -0.87
C LEU A 761 -1.17 36.04 0.28
N VAL A 762 -1.22 35.36 1.44
CA VAL A 762 -1.94 35.85 2.62
C VAL A 762 -1.32 37.14 3.13
N GLY A 763 0.00 37.22 3.16
CA GLY A 763 0.74 38.44 3.49
C GLY A 763 0.40 39.60 2.54
N GLY A 764 0.45 39.35 1.24
CA GLY A 764 0.11 40.33 0.21
C GLY A 764 -1.36 40.79 0.29
N LEU A 765 -2.30 39.87 0.45
CA LEU A 765 -3.71 40.19 0.62
C LEU A 765 -3.97 41.00 1.89
N SER A 766 -3.28 40.68 3.00
CA SER A 766 -3.38 41.42 4.27
C SER A 766 -2.92 42.87 4.09
N VAL A 767 -1.80 43.11 3.39
CA VAL A 767 -1.28 44.47 3.11
C VAL A 767 -2.22 45.23 2.18
N LEU A 768 -2.69 44.58 1.10
CA LEU A 768 -3.60 45.21 0.15
C LEU A 768 -4.90 45.67 0.79
N MET A 769 -5.37 44.90 1.75
CA MET A 769 -6.65 45.06 2.43
C MET A 769 -6.60 46.13 3.54
N ILE A 770 -5.70 45.95 4.49
CA ILE A 770 -5.57 46.86 5.63
C ILE A 770 -4.94 48.17 5.22
N ARG A 771 -4.13 48.17 4.13
CA ARG A 771 -3.42 49.33 3.59
C ARG A 771 -2.52 50.06 4.61
N ARG A 772 -2.14 49.39 5.67
CA ARG A 772 -1.25 49.82 6.73
C ARG A 772 -0.32 48.67 7.07
N LEU A 773 0.94 48.80 6.74
CA LEU A 773 1.92 47.71 6.85
C LEU A 773 2.05 47.19 8.30
N ARG A 774 2.06 48.08 9.28
CA ARG A 774 2.19 47.71 10.69
C ARG A 774 1.02 46.82 11.13
N GLU A 775 -0.21 47.22 10.88
CA GLU A 775 -1.43 46.48 11.24
C GLU A 775 -1.53 45.18 10.45
N SER A 776 -1.10 45.15 9.18
CA SER A 776 -1.02 43.94 8.38
C SER A 776 -0.04 42.92 8.99
N MET A 777 1.15 43.38 9.39
CA MET A 777 2.12 42.50 10.07
C MET A 777 1.59 41.95 11.40
N LEU A 778 0.89 42.77 12.16
CA LEU A 778 0.24 42.32 13.41
C LEU A 778 -0.84 41.26 13.15
N ALA A 779 -1.62 41.39 12.06
CA ALA A 779 -2.63 40.41 11.67
C ALA A 779 -2.03 39.03 11.34
N LEU A 780 -0.76 38.96 10.91
CA LEU A 780 -0.08 37.72 10.55
C LEU A 780 0.53 36.98 11.78
N ILE A 781 0.64 37.64 12.94
CA ILE A 781 1.21 37.01 14.15
C ILE A 781 0.49 35.72 14.51
N PRO A 782 -0.86 35.64 14.56
CA PRO A 782 -1.56 34.40 14.86
C PRO A 782 -1.25 33.29 13.87
N MET A 783 -1.09 33.60 12.59
CA MET A 783 -0.77 32.64 11.54
C MET A 783 0.61 32.00 11.78
N VAL A 784 1.62 32.79 12.06
CA VAL A 784 2.98 32.31 12.33
C VAL A 784 3.01 31.47 13.61
N LEU A 785 2.34 31.93 14.66
CA LEU A 785 2.27 31.21 15.94
C LEU A 785 1.49 29.89 15.77
N ALA A 786 0.37 29.90 15.05
CA ALA A 786 -0.41 28.70 14.78
C ALA A 786 0.42 27.64 14.09
N LEU A 787 1.17 28.02 13.05
CA LEU A 787 2.03 27.11 12.31
C LEU A 787 3.10 26.49 13.22
N LEU A 788 3.86 27.31 13.94
CA LEU A 788 4.93 26.87 14.82
C LEU A 788 4.41 25.98 15.96
N TRP A 789 3.34 26.42 16.63
CA TRP A 789 2.79 25.68 17.77
C TRP A 789 2.17 24.35 17.32
N THR A 790 1.55 24.31 16.15
CA THR A 790 1.00 23.06 15.59
C THR A 790 2.11 22.04 15.36
N ILE A 791 3.22 22.45 14.71
CA ILE A 791 4.35 21.56 14.48
C ILE A 791 4.98 21.14 15.82
N GLY A 792 5.08 22.08 16.79
CA GLY A 792 5.57 21.77 18.13
C GLY A 792 4.70 20.73 18.85
N LEU A 793 3.37 20.86 18.77
CA LEU A 793 2.42 19.90 19.34
C LEU A 793 2.47 18.55 18.64
N MET A 794 2.71 18.50 17.32
CA MET A 794 2.93 17.24 16.62
C MET A 794 4.06 16.42 17.24
N GLN A 795 5.18 17.08 17.56
CA GLN A 795 6.29 16.40 18.22
C GLN A 795 5.92 15.89 19.61
N VAL A 796 5.18 16.69 20.40
CA VAL A 796 4.73 16.29 21.74
C VAL A 796 3.81 15.08 21.71
N PHE A 797 2.91 15.01 20.72
CA PHE A 797 1.97 13.89 20.53
C PHE A 797 2.53 12.74 19.71
N GLY A 798 3.80 12.80 19.28
CA GLY A 798 4.42 11.77 18.46
C GLY A 798 3.81 11.64 17.06
N ILE A 799 3.18 12.72 16.55
CA ILE A 799 2.56 12.75 15.25
C ILE A 799 3.63 13.10 14.20
N LYS A 800 3.82 12.22 13.22
CA LYS A 800 4.72 12.48 12.10
C LYS A 800 3.96 13.16 10.95
N PHE A 801 4.66 13.94 10.15
CA PHE A 801 4.15 14.32 8.86
C PHE A 801 3.99 13.08 7.98
N ASN A 802 3.03 13.09 7.09
CA ASN A 802 2.79 12.04 6.10
C ASN A 802 2.16 12.65 4.85
N LEU A 803 2.04 11.84 3.81
CA LEU A 803 1.52 12.27 2.50
C LEU A 803 0.10 12.85 2.55
N ALA A 804 -0.70 12.50 3.57
CA ALA A 804 -2.06 12.98 3.71
C ALA A 804 -2.18 14.26 4.56
N ASN A 805 -1.43 14.39 5.67
CA ASN A 805 -1.61 15.50 6.61
C ASN A 805 -0.79 16.75 6.28
N ILE A 806 0.28 16.60 5.52
CA ILE A 806 1.23 17.68 5.24
C ILE A 806 0.55 18.87 4.52
N TRP A 807 -0.50 18.61 3.74
CA TRP A 807 -1.32 19.62 3.04
C TRP A 807 -2.17 20.47 3.98
N GLY A 808 -2.26 20.08 5.25
CA GLY A 808 -2.94 20.86 6.27
C GLY A 808 -2.25 22.18 6.59
N LEU A 809 -0.93 22.34 6.35
CA LEU A 809 -0.22 23.57 6.73
C LEU A 809 -0.66 24.80 5.92
N PRO A 810 -0.80 24.80 4.58
CA PRO A 810 -1.41 25.91 3.84
C PRO A 810 -2.82 26.26 4.32
N LEU A 811 -3.60 25.25 4.73
CA LEU A 811 -4.95 25.46 5.27
C LEU A 811 -4.92 26.16 6.62
N ILE A 812 -4.00 25.75 7.51
CA ILE A 812 -3.79 26.41 8.82
C ILE A 812 -3.37 27.86 8.62
N ILE A 813 -2.52 28.15 7.62
CA ILE A 813 -2.12 29.52 7.26
C ILE A 813 -3.38 30.34 6.91
N GLY A 814 -4.26 29.82 6.08
CA GLY A 814 -5.50 30.50 5.67
C GLY A 814 -6.44 30.79 6.86
N THR A 815 -6.77 29.78 7.64
CA THR A 815 -7.71 29.90 8.78
C THR A 815 -7.17 30.78 9.90
N ALA A 816 -5.91 30.61 10.29
CA ALA A 816 -5.31 31.43 11.36
C ALA A 816 -5.13 32.89 10.95
N ALA A 817 -4.82 33.15 9.66
CA ALA A 817 -4.78 34.50 9.14
C ALA A 817 -6.16 35.17 9.14
N GLU A 818 -7.21 34.44 8.79
CA GLU A 818 -8.59 34.96 8.85
C GLU A 818 -8.94 35.40 10.29
N PHE A 819 -8.63 34.57 11.29
CA PHE A 819 -8.84 34.97 12.70
C PHE A 819 -8.09 36.23 13.05
N GLY A 820 -6.81 36.35 12.71
CA GLY A 820 -5.99 37.54 12.94
C GLY A 820 -6.51 38.79 12.25
N LEU A 821 -6.91 38.66 10.98
CA LEU A 821 -7.48 39.73 10.18
C LEU A 821 -8.78 40.28 10.81
N ASN A 822 -9.69 39.39 11.20
CA ASN A 822 -10.97 39.78 11.83
C ASN A 822 -10.74 40.52 13.16
N VAL A 823 -9.77 40.12 13.97
CA VAL A 823 -9.38 40.83 15.21
C VAL A 823 -8.82 42.21 14.90
N ILE A 824 -7.92 42.36 13.92
CA ILE A 824 -7.34 43.66 13.54
C ILE A 824 -8.39 44.61 12.93
N VAL A 825 -9.25 44.10 12.03
CA VAL A 825 -10.33 44.93 11.46
C VAL A 825 -11.24 45.45 12.55
N SER A 826 -11.65 44.58 13.48
CA SER A 826 -12.44 44.99 14.65
C SER A 826 -11.75 46.05 15.52
N HIS A 827 -10.43 45.87 15.78
CA HIS A 827 -9.62 46.83 16.53
C HIS A 827 -9.63 48.20 15.85
N LEU A 828 -9.43 48.26 14.53
CA LEU A 828 -9.43 49.51 13.77
C LEU A 828 -10.81 50.20 13.76
N GLU A 829 -11.90 49.47 13.72
CA GLU A 829 -13.27 50.00 13.81
C GLU A 829 -13.58 50.59 15.19
N VAL A 830 -13.22 49.90 16.27
CA VAL A 830 -13.52 50.30 17.65
C VAL A 830 -12.64 51.46 18.08
N ARG A 831 -11.34 51.45 17.71
CA ARG A 831 -10.44 52.56 18.01
C ARG A 831 -10.93 53.90 17.47
N ALA A 832 -11.65 53.86 16.31
CA ALA A 832 -12.25 55.06 15.72
C ALA A 832 -13.45 55.62 16.51
N HIS A 833 -14.03 54.89 17.50
CA HIS A 833 -15.33 55.21 18.05
C HIS A 833 -15.51 55.16 19.57
N ARG A 834 -14.76 54.35 20.36
CA ARG A 834 -15.15 54.08 21.76
C ARG A 834 -14.08 53.77 22.79
N GLY A 835 -12.77 53.82 22.54
CA GLY A 835 -11.73 53.56 23.55
C GLY A 835 -11.63 52.10 24.07
N HIS A 836 -12.35 51.16 23.53
CA HIS A 836 -12.22 49.71 23.80
C HIS A 836 -11.24 49.04 22.84
N LEU A 837 -10.57 47.97 23.28
CA LEU A 837 -9.59 47.27 22.45
C LEU A 837 -10.26 46.49 21.26
N LEU A 838 -11.35 45.84 21.52
CA LEU A 838 -12.08 45.02 20.55
C LEU A 838 -13.58 45.08 20.75
N ALA A 839 -14.38 44.94 19.67
CA ALA A 839 -15.79 44.75 19.75
C ALA A 839 -16.11 43.32 20.28
N ARG A 840 -17.02 43.21 21.24
CA ARG A 840 -17.48 41.92 21.76
C ARG A 840 -18.04 40.98 20.72
N SER A 841 -18.81 41.54 19.77
CA SER A 841 -19.37 40.81 18.63
C SER A 841 -18.27 40.15 17.77
N ALA A 842 -17.13 40.81 17.58
CA ALA A 842 -16.01 40.27 16.83
C ALA A 842 -15.26 39.16 17.60
N VAL A 843 -15.08 39.33 18.91
CA VAL A 843 -14.45 38.27 19.75
C VAL A 843 -15.33 37.01 19.74
N MET A 844 -16.63 37.15 19.91
CA MET A 844 -17.59 36.04 19.85
C MET A 844 -17.67 35.43 18.46
N GLY A 845 -17.60 36.26 17.41
CA GLY A 845 -17.58 35.80 16.03
C GLY A 845 -16.32 34.92 15.73
N VAL A 846 -15.13 35.41 16.10
CA VAL A 846 -13.86 34.68 15.92
C VAL A 846 -13.83 33.40 16.77
N MET A 847 -14.34 33.47 18.03
CA MET A 847 -14.40 32.28 18.89
C MET A 847 -15.32 31.22 18.31
N LEU A 848 -16.50 31.59 17.86
CA LEU A 848 -17.47 30.68 17.30
C LEU A 848 -17.00 30.13 15.96
N ASN A 849 -16.42 30.96 15.11
CA ASN A 849 -15.77 30.58 13.88
C ASN A 849 -14.68 29.52 14.14
N GLY A 850 -13.75 29.78 15.05
CA GLY A 850 -12.72 28.83 15.42
C GLY A 850 -13.27 27.49 15.94
N LEU A 851 -14.35 27.54 16.74
CA LEU A 851 -14.99 26.33 17.25
C LEU A 851 -15.69 25.52 16.14
N THR A 852 -16.39 26.17 15.22
CA THR A 852 -17.05 25.49 14.08
C THR A 852 -16.04 24.91 13.11
N THR A 853 -14.95 25.60 12.85
CA THR A 853 -13.83 25.12 12.04
C THR A 853 -13.16 23.92 12.70
N MET A 854 -12.88 23.97 14.03
CA MET A 854 -12.36 22.83 14.78
C MET A 854 -13.30 21.63 14.74
N VAL A 855 -14.60 21.85 14.80
CA VAL A 855 -15.61 20.78 14.70
C VAL A 855 -15.63 20.17 13.29
N GLY A 856 -15.60 21.02 12.26
CA GLY A 856 -15.54 20.56 10.87
C GLY A 856 -14.32 19.70 10.60
N PHE A 857 -13.13 20.14 11.01
CA PHE A 857 -11.89 19.37 10.87
C PHE A 857 -11.83 18.17 11.82
N GLY A 858 -12.32 18.35 13.06
CA GLY A 858 -12.36 17.32 14.08
C GLY A 858 -13.27 16.14 13.70
N SER A 859 -14.30 16.36 12.90
CA SER A 859 -15.15 15.27 12.39
C SER A 859 -14.37 14.26 11.54
N LEU A 860 -13.32 14.70 10.84
CA LEU A 860 -12.42 13.81 10.08
C LEU A 860 -11.64 12.85 10.99
N MET A 861 -11.52 13.15 12.30
CA MET A 861 -10.82 12.28 13.24
C MET A 861 -11.58 11.00 13.59
N ILE A 862 -12.82 10.82 13.13
CA ILE A 862 -13.57 9.58 13.29
C ILE A 862 -13.18 8.54 12.24
N ALA A 863 -12.52 8.98 11.18
CA ALA A 863 -12.15 8.13 10.05
C ALA A 863 -11.28 6.94 10.46
N SER A 864 -11.59 5.78 9.94
CA SER A 864 -10.76 4.57 10.01
C SER A 864 -9.50 4.71 9.15
N HIS A 865 -9.59 5.50 8.07
CA HIS A 865 -8.48 5.83 7.19
C HIS A 865 -7.49 6.76 7.92
N ARG A 866 -6.30 6.25 8.21
CA ARG A 866 -5.30 6.95 9.05
C ARG A 866 -4.82 8.27 8.43
N GLY A 867 -4.76 8.36 7.11
CA GLY A 867 -4.44 9.61 6.41
C GLY A 867 -5.47 10.70 6.71
N ILE A 868 -6.77 10.40 6.60
CA ILE A 868 -7.89 11.32 6.87
C ILE A 868 -7.88 11.72 8.35
N PHE A 869 -7.75 10.73 9.24
CA PHE A 869 -7.63 10.98 10.69
C PHE A 869 -6.49 11.96 11.00
N SER A 870 -5.30 11.73 10.45
CA SER A 870 -4.11 12.55 10.74
C SER A 870 -4.24 13.98 10.20
N LEU A 871 -4.89 14.16 9.04
CA LEU A 871 -5.21 15.46 8.49
C LEU A 871 -6.21 16.21 9.39
N GLY A 872 -7.31 15.56 9.78
CA GLY A 872 -8.31 16.12 10.69
C GLY A 872 -7.70 16.57 12.01
N LEU A 873 -6.82 15.75 12.58
CA LEU A 873 -6.11 16.07 13.83
C LEU A 873 -5.18 17.27 13.66
N LEU A 874 -4.38 17.31 12.60
CA LEU A 874 -3.48 18.44 12.32
C LEU A 874 -4.24 19.74 12.15
N LEU A 875 -5.31 19.75 11.37
CA LEU A 875 -6.15 20.92 11.11
C LEU A 875 -6.87 21.41 12.36
N THR A 876 -7.34 20.48 13.20
CA THR A 876 -7.97 20.80 14.49
C THR A 876 -6.97 21.45 15.46
N LEU A 877 -5.77 20.88 15.59
CA LEU A 877 -4.69 21.46 16.38
C LEU A 877 -4.29 22.84 15.85
N GLY A 878 -4.16 22.98 14.52
CA GLY A 878 -3.81 24.25 13.88
C GLY A 878 -4.85 25.34 14.11
N SER A 879 -6.14 25.01 13.97
CA SER A 879 -7.24 25.92 14.24
C SER A 879 -7.29 26.33 15.72
N PHE A 880 -7.05 25.37 16.64
CA PHE A 880 -6.95 25.66 18.07
C PHE A 880 -5.79 26.62 18.37
N CYS A 881 -4.59 26.36 17.86
CA CYS A 881 -3.44 27.24 18.03
C CYS A 881 -3.68 28.63 17.43
N GLY A 882 -4.30 28.72 16.26
CA GLY A 882 -4.67 29.96 15.61
C GLY A 882 -5.70 30.75 16.41
N LEU A 883 -6.69 30.07 16.96
CA LEU A 883 -7.73 30.68 17.80
C LEU A 883 -7.12 31.26 19.09
N VAL A 884 -6.26 30.49 19.78
CA VAL A 884 -5.56 30.95 21.00
C VAL A 884 -4.64 32.12 20.67
N ALA A 885 -3.85 32.04 19.60
CA ALA A 885 -2.98 33.13 19.18
C ALA A 885 -3.77 34.41 18.85
N SER A 886 -4.92 34.28 18.18
CA SER A 886 -5.76 35.43 17.79
C SER A 886 -6.55 36.06 18.93
N LEU A 887 -7.06 35.27 19.88
CA LEU A 887 -7.92 35.79 20.94
C LEU A 887 -7.17 36.10 22.25
N VAL A 888 -5.98 35.51 22.44
CA VAL A 888 -5.18 35.70 23.68
C VAL A 888 -3.95 36.53 23.39
N VAL A 889 -3.10 36.11 22.43
CA VAL A 889 -1.80 36.76 22.21
C VAL A 889 -1.94 38.09 21.49
N LEU A 890 -2.68 38.10 20.35
CA LEU A 890 -2.80 39.31 19.53
C LEU A 890 -3.43 40.51 20.28
N PRO A 891 -4.51 40.37 21.08
CA PRO A 891 -5.06 41.50 21.87
C PRO A 891 -4.07 42.03 22.88
N VAL A 892 -3.26 41.17 23.50
CA VAL A 892 -2.21 41.60 24.44
C VAL A 892 -1.11 42.42 23.74
N VAL A 893 -0.68 41.96 22.57
CA VAL A 893 0.28 42.72 21.72
C VAL A 893 -0.30 44.06 21.31
N LEU A 894 -1.58 44.09 20.87
CA LEU A 894 -2.25 45.36 20.52
C LEU A 894 -2.33 46.31 21.71
N ARG A 895 -2.64 45.81 22.91
CA ARG A 895 -2.69 46.64 24.15
C ARG A 895 -1.35 47.28 24.47
N LEU A 896 -0.24 46.58 24.27
CA LEU A 896 1.10 47.10 24.53
C LEU A 896 1.59 48.10 23.48
N LEU A 897 1.14 47.93 22.23
CA LEU A 897 1.58 48.77 21.12
C LEU A 897 0.68 50.00 20.89
N THR A 898 -0.50 50.03 21.53
CA THR A 898 -1.44 51.17 21.48
C THR A 898 -1.60 51.70 22.89
N PRO A 899 -0.86 52.76 23.27
CA PRO A 899 -0.95 53.40 24.57
C PRO A 899 -2.36 53.99 24.82
#